data_dbe5a174ed0599b7ed938ba9359f633d
#
_entry.id   dbe5a174ed0599b7ed938ba9359f633d
#
_cell.length_a   1.000
_cell.length_b   1.000
_cell.length_c   1.000
_cell.angle_alpha   90.00
_cell.angle_beta   90.00
_cell.angle_gamma   90.00
#
_symmetry.space_group_name_H-M   'P 1'
#
loop_
_entity.id
_entity.type
_entity.pdbx_description
1 polymer ?
#
loop_
_entity_poly.entity_id
_entity_poly.type
_entity_poly.pdbx_seq_one_letter_code
_entity_poly.pdbx_strand_id
1 'polypeptide(L)'
;LLCLLSGFLLLPRLAAAEAFLSRIVEFSGPVEILRAGSEQWQPAQTNLVLNAGDRLRTGVAARATLQLSDRSVLRIDKSSLLQLQPPSQAPAQKKFRLNSGRLFFLNRERPSDIEFETPLATGAIRGTEFVLRADGESGPTELALLDGAVALTTTQGTAELAPGEQAAVMPDRTITKSRAVLAANLVQWCLSYPAVLDPGDLRLAATEQGSLAAAVAAYRNGDINAALAALPAPVATDSAAVREFRLAVLLASGDVEAAETLLGALAADSEMARAFREVIAAVKFQAVAELPEPVSRTGWLARSYYLQSRSDLPGSRNAARRAGESGLAWTRVAELDLAFDDRRSAQLAVDRAIAAAPRYPPAHSVRGFLHLRQRDFAAALADFDQALALDGALGDAWLGRALTLGEQGRTEEARQALQLAAAMEPQRSTFRSQLAKGWSESGDPLRAEKDFRLAKSLDGGDPTPWLYEGLHYAQFNRFNEAVRDLEQSVALNDRRSVFRARQLLDQDRAVRSANLAVAYEAVGLTEVAERTAARALADDYANFSAHLFRARSLQRQEDPTGVNLRHEAARQSELLVANLLAPPGAGNLSQQLSQQDRLRWFGPAPVAASGFAEYRSGGDWNSAASVFGQVDGLGYALDSQFRTQNGDHPNGDF
;
A
#
# COMPACT_ATOMS: atom_id res chain seq x y z
N LEU A 1 51.72 -28.38 -2.80
CA LEU A 1 51.51 -29.75 -2.35
C LEU A 1 51.17 -29.72 -0.87
N LEU A 2 49.92 -29.71 -0.48
CA LEU A 2 49.33 -30.38 0.67
C LEU A 2 47.84 -30.08 0.67
N CYS A 3 47.04 -31.03 0.23
CA CYS A 3 45.58 -31.02 0.40
C CYS A 3 45.27 -31.22 1.87
N LEU A 4 44.59 -30.26 2.49
CA LEU A 4 43.88 -30.41 3.74
C LEU A 4 42.40 -30.59 3.44
N LEU A 5 41.94 -31.84 3.45
CA LEU A 5 40.54 -32.21 3.52
C LEU A 5 39.98 -31.77 4.89
N SER A 6 39.20 -30.69 4.90
CA SER A 6 38.33 -30.36 6.02
C SER A 6 36.98 -31.05 5.82
N GLY A 7 36.82 -32.21 6.47
CA GLY A 7 35.54 -32.89 6.54
C GLY A 7 34.54 -32.05 7.33
N PHE A 8 33.59 -31.42 6.65
CA PHE A 8 32.40 -30.83 7.27
C PHE A 8 31.48 -32.01 7.69
N LEU A 9 31.49 -32.33 8.96
CA LEU A 9 30.42 -33.13 9.58
C LEU A 9 29.11 -32.40 9.44
N LEU A 10 28.31 -32.75 8.44
CA LEU A 10 26.88 -32.43 8.34
C LEU A 10 26.16 -33.19 9.47
N LEU A 11 26.14 -32.59 10.65
CA LEU A 11 25.13 -32.94 11.65
C LEU A 11 23.75 -32.61 11.07
N PRO A 12 22.82 -33.59 10.98
CA PRO A 12 21.44 -33.23 10.64
C PRO A 12 20.93 -32.30 11.74
N ARG A 13 20.69 -31.01 11.39
CA ARG A 13 19.86 -30.16 12.21
C ARG A 13 18.50 -30.86 12.28
N LEU A 14 18.20 -31.48 13.39
CA LEU A 14 16.83 -31.77 13.78
C LEU A 14 16.11 -30.41 13.68
N ALA A 15 15.31 -30.27 12.65
CA ALA A 15 14.35 -29.18 12.56
C ALA A 15 13.42 -29.37 13.76
N ALA A 16 13.67 -28.66 14.85
CA ALA A 16 12.68 -28.53 15.89
C ALA A 16 11.43 -28.03 15.16
N ALA A 17 10.31 -28.75 15.27
CA ALA A 17 9.03 -28.34 14.75
C ALA A 17 8.82 -26.89 15.25
N GLU A 18 8.82 -25.93 14.32
CA GLU A 18 8.58 -24.52 14.68
C GLU A 18 7.24 -24.50 15.41
N ALA A 19 7.29 -24.17 16.69
CA ALA A 19 6.09 -24.04 17.50
C ALA A 19 5.16 -23.06 16.78
N PHE A 20 3.88 -23.42 16.68
CA PHE A 20 2.86 -22.54 16.10
C PHE A 20 2.74 -21.31 17.01
N LEU A 21 3.50 -20.27 16.70
CA LEU A 21 3.54 -19.01 17.39
C LEU A 21 2.77 -17.99 16.57
N SER A 22 1.93 -17.22 17.22
CA SER A 22 1.36 -16.01 16.64
C SER A 22 1.69 -14.83 17.52
N ARG A 23 1.73 -13.64 16.94
CA ARG A 23 2.04 -12.39 17.64
C ARG A 23 0.91 -11.39 17.40
N ILE A 24 0.49 -10.70 18.45
CA ILE A 24 -0.40 -9.56 18.33
C ILE A 24 0.39 -8.41 17.72
N VAL A 25 0.00 -7.99 16.52
CA VAL A 25 0.63 -6.85 15.82
C VAL A 25 0.08 -5.53 16.34
N GLU A 26 -1.25 -5.48 16.42
CA GLU A 26 -1.99 -4.31 16.92
C GLU A 26 -3.34 -4.74 17.48
N PHE A 27 -3.97 -3.87 18.24
CA PHE A 27 -5.37 -4.00 18.63
C PHE A 27 -5.95 -2.64 19.02
N SER A 28 -7.27 -2.52 18.93
CA SER A 28 -8.04 -1.38 19.41
C SER A 28 -9.19 -1.85 20.30
N GLY A 29 -9.53 -1.05 21.31
CA GLY A 29 -10.58 -1.39 22.26
C GLY A 29 -10.21 -2.55 23.21
N PRO A 30 -11.20 -3.08 23.96
CA PRO A 30 -10.97 -4.16 24.93
C PRO A 30 -10.71 -5.50 24.21
N VAL A 31 -9.47 -5.96 24.23
CA VAL A 31 -9.04 -7.28 23.75
C VAL A 31 -8.42 -8.05 24.90
N GLU A 32 -8.82 -9.29 25.07
CA GLU A 32 -8.37 -10.13 26.18
C GLU A 32 -7.89 -11.51 25.67
N ILE A 33 -6.97 -12.09 26.43
CA ILE A 33 -6.35 -13.37 26.14
C ILE A 33 -6.56 -14.32 27.31
N LEU A 34 -6.90 -15.56 26.98
CA LEU A 34 -6.92 -16.68 27.92
C LEU A 34 -5.80 -17.65 27.57
N ARG A 35 -4.84 -17.79 28.44
CA ARG A 35 -3.74 -18.75 28.28
C ARG A 35 -4.22 -20.18 28.38
N ALA A 36 -3.62 -21.08 27.65
CA ALA A 36 -3.89 -22.51 27.74
C ALA A 36 -3.72 -22.99 29.19
N GLY A 37 -4.73 -23.67 29.73
CA GLY A 37 -4.73 -24.15 31.11
C GLY A 37 -5.05 -23.09 32.19
N SER A 38 -5.35 -21.84 31.80
CA SER A 38 -5.82 -20.79 32.70
C SER A 38 -7.33 -20.61 32.58
N GLU A 39 -7.95 -20.13 33.67
CA GLU A 39 -9.37 -19.74 33.67
C GLU A 39 -9.55 -18.21 33.68
N GLN A 40 -8.46 -17.46 33.79
CA GLN A 40 -8.50 -16.01 33.89
C GLN A 40 -8.13 -15.32 32.58
N TRP A 41 -9.02 -14.45 32.10
CA TRP A 41 -8.80 -13.56 30.98
C TRP A 41 -7.86 -12.43 31.39
N GLN A 42 -6.87 -12.12 30.57
CA GLN A 42 -5.90 -11.06 30.78
C GLN A 42 -5.98 -10.06 29.63
N PRO A 43 -5.78 -8.75 29.87
CA PRO A 43 -5.72 -7.76 28.80
C PRO A 43 -4.61 -8.08 27.80
N ALA A 44 -4.89 -7.87 26.52
CA ALA A 44 -3.91 -7.99 25.45
C ALA A 44 -2.81 -6.92 25.54
N GLN A 45 -1.64 -7.26 25.01
CA GLN A 45 -0.52 -6.32 24.83
C GLN A 45 0.03 -6.47 23.41
N THR A 46 0.44 -5.35 22.82
CA THR A 46 1.12 -5.36 21.51
C THR A 46 2.42 -6.17 21.60
N ASN A 47 2.74 -6.90 20.55
CA ASN A 47 3.87 -7.84 20.47
C ASN A 47 3.77 -9.08 21.39
N LEU A 48 2.68 -9.27 22.09
CA LEU A 48 2.48 -10.47 22.90
C LEU A 48 2.39 -11.70 22.00
N VAL A 49 3.20 -12.71 22.33
CA VAL A 49 3.19 -14.01 21.64
C VAL A 49 2.08 -14.89 22.21
N LEU A 50 1.27 -15.45 21.34
CA LEU A 50 0.26 -16.44 21.64
C LEU A 50 0.74 -17.82 21.20
N ASN A 51 0.48 -18.83 22.04
CA ASN A 51 0.84 -20.21 21.82
C ASN A 51 -0.38 -21.05 21.42
N ALA A 52 -0.14 -22.27 21.00
CA ALA A 52 -1.19 -23.25 20.78
C ALA A 52 -2.01 -23.48 22.06
N GLY A 53 -3.32 -23.47 21.93
CA GLY A 53 -4.28 -23.56 23.03
C GLY A 53 -4.76 -22.22 23.60
N ASP A 54 -4.03 -21.13 23.34
CA ASP A 54 -4.46 -19.79 23.78
C ASP A 54 -5.71 -19.35 23.03
N ARG A 55 -6.54 -18.56 23.71
CA ARG A 55 -7.75 -17.95 23.13
C ARG A 55 -7.63 -16.44 23.18
N LEU A 56 -8.20 -15.79 22.17
CA LEU A 56 -8.33 -14.33 22.09
C LEU A 56 -9.80 -13.98 21.92
N ARG A 57 -10.28 -12.99 22.67
CA ARG A 57 -11.59 -12.38 22.44
C ARG A 57 -11.51 -10.87 22.26
N THR A 58 -12.36 -10.36 21.38
CA THR A 58 -12.56 -8.94 21.13
C THR A 58 -13.91 -8.50 21.69
N GLY A 59 -13.96 -7.31 22.29
CA GLY A 59 -15.20 -6.70 22.76
C GLY A 59 -16.04 -6.12 21.61
N VAL A 60 -17.19 -5.51 21.95
CA VAL A 60 -18.17 -4.96 21.00
C VAL A 60 -17.63 -3.77 20.16
N ALA A 61 -16.57 -3.13 20.61
CA ALA A 61 -15.91 -2.01 19.91
C ALA A 61 -14.39 -2.25 19.85
N ALA A 62 -13.99 -3.51 19.66
CA ALA A 62 -12.59 -3.90 19.68
C ALA A 62 -12.21 -4.68 18.42
N ARG A 63 -10.96 -4.59 18.02
CA ARG A 63 -10.36 -5.34 16.91
C ARG A 63 -8.95 -5.77 17.27
N ALA A 64 -8.45 -6.80 16.62
CA ALA A 64 -7.08 -7.25 16.81
C ALA A 64 -6.50 -7.79 15.50
N THR A 65 -5.20 -7.63 15.33
CA THR A 65 -4.47 -8.23 14.21
C THR A 65 -3.38 -9.15 14.74
N LEU A 66 -3.40 -10.40 14.30
CA LEU A 66 -2.41 -11.40 14.60
C LEU A 66 -1.54 -11.67 13.37
N GLN A 67 -0.24 -11.82 13.56
CA GLN A 67 0.68 -12.36 12.57
C GLN A 67 1.14 -13.76 13.01
N LEU A 68 0.95 -14.73 12.14
CA LEU A 68 1.38 -16.11 12.37
C LEU A 68 2.87 -16.29 12.04
N SER A 69 3.48 -17.40 12.50
CA SER A 69 4.89 -17.71 12.25
C SER A 69 5.26 -17.87 10.78
N ASP A 70 4.29 -18.17 9.90
CA ASP A 70 4.46 -18.17 8.44
C ASP A 70 4.16 -16.80 7.79
N ARG A 71 4.03 -15.74 8.60
CA ARG A 71 3.69 -14.38 8.22
C ARG A 71 2.27 -14.19 7.69
N SER A 72 1.42 -15.20 7.73
CA SER A 72 -0.02 -14.98 7.50
C SER A 72 -0.55 -13.98 8.51
N VAL A 73 -1.50 -13.17 8.07
CA VAL A 73 -2.13 -12.13 8.88
C VAL A 73 -3.60 -12.46 9.07
N LEU A 74 -4.05 -12.46 10.32
CA LEU A 74 -5.46 -12.54 10.69
C LEU A 74 -5.90 -11.20 11.27
N ARG A 75 -6.87 -10.55 10.64
CA ARG A 75 -7.58 -9.43 11.25
C ARG A 75 -8.87 -9.95 11.85
N ILE A 76 -9.10 -9.65 13.11
CA ILE A 76 -10.22 -10.13 13.91
C ILE A 76 -11.11 -8.93 14.22
N ASP A 77 -12.37 -9.04 13.85
CA ASP A 77 -13.37 -7.99 14.07
C ASP A 77 -13.94 -8.02 15.51
N LYS A 78 -14.80 -7.06 15.81
CA LYS A 78 -15.51 -6.95 17.08
C LYS A 78 -16.27 -8.22 17.43
N SER A 79 -16.50 -8.43 18.74
CA SER A 79 -17.31 -9.54 19.28
C SER A 79 -16.90 -10.93 18.79
N SER A 80 -15.60 -11.16 18.63
CA SER A 80 -15.05 -12.41 18.10
C SER A 80 -14.35 -13.22 19.18
N LEU A 81 -14.40 -14.56 19.04
CA LEU A 81 -13.67 -15.52 19.88
C LEU A 81 -12.87 -16.46 18.99
N LEU A 82 -11.56 -16.29 19.01
CA LEU A 82 -10.58 -17.10 18.28
C LEU A 82 -9.78 -17.98 19.23
N GLN A 83 -9.50 -19.22 18.83
CA GLN A 83 -8.60 -20.14 19.52
C GLN A 83 -7.50 -20.62 18.57
N LEU A 84 -6.24 -20.54 19.01
CA LEU A 84 -5.12 -21.16 18.32
C LEU A 84 -5.07 -22.64 18.73
N GLN A 85 -5.12 -23.54 17.76
CA GLN A 85 -5.13 -24.96 18.07
C GLN A 85 -3.72 -25.56 17.98
N PRO A 86 -3.43 -26.63 18.77
CA PRO A 86 -2.21 -27.39 18.58
C PRO A 86 -2.12 -27.93 17.15
N PRO A 87 -0.93 -27.97 16.54
CA PRO A 87 -0.77 -28.58 15.22
C PRO A 87 -1.23 -30.05 15.26
N SER A 88 -2.01 -30.43 14.25
CA SER A 88 -2.41 -31.84 14.08
C SER A 88 -1.20 -32.70 13.66
N GLN A 89 -1.33 -34.02 13.77
CA GLN A 89 -0.23 -34.96 13.50
C GLN A 89 0.40 -34.77 12.11
N ALA A 90 1.70 -35.04 12.03
CA ALA A 90 2.61 -34.76 10.92
C ALA A 90 2.06 -35.02 9.49
N PRO A 91 2.25 -34.06 8.53
CA PRO A 91 2.99 -32.79 8.70
C PRO A 91 2.22 -31.79 9.52
N ALA A 92 2.91 -31.05 10.40
CA ALA A 92 2.32 -30.11 11.35
C ALA A 92 1.53 -29.00 10.62
N GLN A 93 0.22 -29.20 10.49
CA GLN A 93 -0.68 -28.20 9.90
C GLN A 93 -1.04 -27.15 10.97
N LYS A 94 -0.87 -25.89 10.62
CA LYS A 94 -1.29 -24.76 11.46
C LYS A 94 -2.80 -24.71 11.50
N LYS A 95 -3.38 -24.59 12.70
CA LYS A 95 -4.82 -24.62 12.87
C LYS A 95 -5.32 -23.53 13.81
N PHE A 96 -6.38 -22.87 13.42
CA PHE A 96 -7.11 -21.95 14.28
C PHE A 96 -8.61 -22.24 14.24
N ARG A 97 -9.32 -21.87 15.31
CA ARG A 97 -10.76 -22.04 15.42
C ARG A 97 -11.43 -20.71 15.70
N LEU A 98 -12.35 -20.31 14.84
CA LEU A 98 -13.26 -19.19 15.07
C LEU A 98 -14.55 -19.72 15.68
N ASN A 99 -14.76 -19.49 16.98
CA ASN A 99 -15.96 -19.96 17.66
C ASN A 99 -17.17 -19.03 17.38
N SER A 100 -16.91 -17.72 17.33
CA SER A 100 -17.90 -16.70 16.97
C SER A 100 -17.20 -15.44 16.46
N GLY A 101 -17.91 -14.62 15.69
CA GLY A 101 -17.43 -13.35 15.16
C GLY A 101 -16.98 -13.43 13.71
N ARG A 102 -16.09 -12.53 13.31
CA ARG A 102 -15.64 -12.36 11.92
C ARG A 102 -14.13 -12.14 11.88
N LEU A 103 -13.48 -12.72 10.90
CA LEU A 103 -12.06 -12.48 10.61
C LEU A 103 -11.80 -12.33 9.10
N PHE A 104 -10.75 -11.59 8.78
CA PHE A 104 -10.12 -11.55 7.47
C PHE A 104 -8.77 -12.24 7.56
N PHE A 105 -8.47 -13.14 6.60
CA PHE A 105 -7.23 -13.88 6.50
C PHE A 105 -6.47 -13.49 5.22
N LEU A 106 -5.17 -13.24 5.37
CA LEU A 106 -4.26 -12.97 4.25
C LEU A 106 -3.00 -13.81 4.39
N ASN A 107 -2.71 -14.60 3.35
CA ASN A 107 -1.43 -15.30 3.19
C ASN A 107 -0.84 -15.01 1.82
N ARG A 108 0.41 -14.52 1.81
CA ARG A 108 1.20 -14.24 0.60
C ARG A 108 2.57 -14.93 0.60
N GLU A 109 2.93 -15.59 1.68
CA GLU A 109 4.15 -16.39 1.75
C GLU A 109 3.97 -17.76 1.05
N ARG A 110 4.72 -18.74 1.41
CA ARG A 110 4.60 -20.08 0.83
C ARG A 110 3.22 -20.67 1.13
N PRO A 111 2.62 -21.41 0.18
CA PRO A 111 1.43 -22.18 0.49
C PRO A 111 1.73 -23.06 1.71
N SER A 112 1.22 -22.66 2.86
CA SER A 112 1.25 -23.50 4.04
C SER A 112 -0.12 -24.17 4.13
N ASP A 113 -0.12 -25.45 4.46
CA ASP A 113 -1.35 -26.16 4.75
C ASP A 113 -1.88 -25.61 6.08
N ILE A 114 -2.78 -24.63 5.99
CA ILE A 114 -3.47 -24.06 7.13
C ILE A 114 -4.89 -24.59 7.12
N GLU A 115 -5.36 -25.03 8.28
CA GLU A 115 -6.75 -25.38 8.51
C GLU A 115 -7.41 -24.35 9.43
N PHE A 116 -8.67 -24.08 9.16
CA PHE A 116 -9.52 -23.40 10.13
C PHE A 116 -10.70 -24.27 10.52
N GLU A 117 -11.19 -24.05 11.72
CA GLU A 117 -12.41 -24.65 12.22
C GLU A 117 -13.42 -23.60 12.61
N THR A 118 -14.68 -23.93 12.46
CA THR A 118 -15.83 -23.24 13.04
C THR A 118 -16.70 -24.29 13.73
N PRO A 119 -17.73 -23.91 14.48
CA PRO A 119 -18.67 -24.87 15.07
C PRO A 119 -19.36 -25.78 14.04
N LEU A 120 -19.51 -25.33 12.79
CA LEU A 120 -20.27 -26.05 11.77
C LEU A 120 -19.42 -26.69 10.66
N ALA A 121 -18.19 -26.19 10.43
CA ALA A 121 -17.37 -26.62 9.29
C ALA A 121 -15.88 -26.56 9.60
N THR A 122 -15.10 -27.29 8.79
CA THR A 122 -13.65 -27.17 8.70
C THR A 122 -13.27 -26.70 7.29
N GLY A 123 -12.21 -25.92 7.18
CA GLY A 123 -11.71 -25.45 5.90
C GLY A 123 -10.21 -25.66 5.76
N ALA A 124 -9.80 -26.20 4.61
CA ALA A 124 -8.40 -26.32 4.22
C ALA A 124 -8.03 -25.19 3.24
N ILE A 125 -6.95 -24.48 3.54
CA ILE A 125 -6.56 -23.25 2.87
C ILE A 125 -5.33 -23.48 2.01
N ARG A 126 -5.35 -22.95 0.76
CA ARG A 126 -4.20 -22.96 -0.14
C ARG A 126 -3.92 -21.57 -0.69
N GLY A 127 -3.02 -20.81 -0.04
CA GLY A 127 -2.49 -19.54 -0.53
C GLY A 127 -3.58 -18.50 -0.79
N THR A 128 -4.36 -18.09 0.23
CA THR A 128 -5.67 -17.46 0.06
C THR A 128 -5.83 -16.12 0.76
N GLU A 129 -6.84 -15.38 0.29
CA GLU A 129 -7.50 -14.30 1.01
C GLU A 129 -8.98 -14.60 1.15
N PHE A 130 -9.50 -14.56 2.35
CA PHE A 130 -10.92 -14.80 2.59
C PHE A 130 -11.42 -14.06 3.83
N VAL A 131 -12.75 -13.88 3.87
CA VAL A 131 -13.48 -13.48 5.06
C VAL A 131 -14.23 -14.68 5.60
N LEU A 132 -14.10 -14.92 6.90
CA LEU A 132 -14.81 -15.98 7.62
C LEU A 132 -15.66 -15.33 8.72
N ARG A 133 -16.93 -15.72 8.80
CA ARG A 133 -17.85 -15.36 9.86
C ARG A 133 -18.45 -16.63 10.47
N ALA A 134 -18.56 -16.66 11.78
CA ALA A 134 -19.23 -17.72 12.51
C ALA A 134 -20.16 -17.10 13.57
N ASP A 135 -21.40 -17.50 13.58
CA ASP A 135 -22.40 -17.01 14.56
C ASP A 135 -22.65 -18.06 15.67
N GLY A 136 -21.58 -18.71 16.15
CA GLY A 136 -21.64 -19.74 17.16
C GLY A 136 -22.23 -21.08 16.65
N GLU A 137 -22.73 -21.91 17.55
CA GLU A 137 -23.27 -23.23 17.22
C GLU A 137 -24.68 -23.18 16.61
N SER A 138 -25.43 -22.16 16.91
CA SER A 138 -26.84 -21.98 16.48
C SER A 138 -27.02 -21.10 15.26
N GLY A 139 -25.99 -20.41 14.83
CA GLY A 139 -26.01 -19.54 13.67
C GLY A 139 -25.17 -20.05 12.50
N PRO A 140 -25.27 -19.45 11.32
CA PRO A 140 -24.55 -19.90 10.14
C PRO A 140 -23.04 -19.64 10.24
N THR A 141 -22.26 -20.43 9.48
CA THR A 141 -20.87 -20.12 9.13
C THR A 141 -20.84 -19.63 7.69
N GLU A 142 -20.28 -18.45 7.46
CA GLU A 142 -20.15 -17.85 6.13
C GLU A 142 -18.69 -17.68 5.77
N LEU A 143 -18.30 -18.09 4.56
CA LEU A 143 -16.98 -17.89 4.00
C LEU A 143 -17.09 -17.26 2.63
N ALA A 144 -16.40 -16.15 2.42
CA ALA A 144 -16.25 -15.52 1.11
C ALA A 144 -14.78 -15.52 0.68
N LEU A 145 -14.50 -16.13 -0.45
CA LEU A 145 -13.17 -16.28 -0.99
C LEU A 145 -12.84 -15.14 -1.94
N LEU A 146 -11.82 -14.35 -1.58
CA LEU A 146 -11.34 -13.24 -2.40
C LEU A 146 -10.25 -13.67 -3.37
N ASP A 147 -9.37 -14.58 -2.94
CA ASP A 147 -8.26 -15.07 -3.76
C ASP A 147 -7.80 -16.46 -3.26
N GLY A 148 -7.29 -17.30 -4.18
CA GLY A 148 -6.79 -18.65 -3.89
C GLY A 148 -7.83 -19.74 -4.01
N ALA A 149 -7.76 -20.76 -3.17
CA ALA A 149 -8.71 -21.88 -3.13
C ALA A 149 -8.97 -22.32 -1.69
N VAL A 150 -10.21 -22.65 -1.35
CA VAL A 150 -10.62 -23.20 -0.06
C VAL A 150 -11.55 -24.39 -0.28
N ALA A 151 -11.25 -25.50 0.38
CA ALA A 151 -12.16 -26.64 0.50
C ALA A 151 -12.87 -26.56 1.85
N LEU A 152 -14.17 -26.31 1.85
CA LEU A 152 -15.01 -26.23 3.03
C LEU A 152 -15.73 -27.57 3.24
N THR A 153 -15.51 -28.21 4.38
CA THR A 153 -16.00 -29.56 4.68
C THR A 153 -16.93 -29.55 5.89
N THR A 154 -18.04 -30.26 5.77
CA THR A 154 -18.99 -30.56 6.85
C THR A 154 -19.22 -32.07 6.95
N THR A 155 -20.02 -32.52 7.90
CA THR A 155 -20.45 -33.93 7.98
C THR A 155 -21.35 -34.37 6.82
N GLN A 156 -21.90 -33.41 6.06
CA GLN A 156 -22.79 -33.69 4.92
C GLN A 156 -22.08 -33.61 3.55
N GLY A 157 -20.85 -33.10 3.48
CA GLY A 157 -20.10 -33.01 2.23
C GLY A 157 -19.04 -31.95 2.23
N THR A 158 -18.39 -31.79 1.08
CA THR A 158 -17.33 -30.81 0.84
C THR A 158 -17.70 -29.92 -0.34
N ALA A 159 -17.44 -28.62 -0.21
CA ALA A 159 -17.57 -27.65 -1.30
C ALA A 159 -16.23 -26.96 -1.54
N GLU A 160 -15.77 -26.97 -2.77
CA GLU A 160 -14.61 -26.19 -3.21
C GLU A 160 -15.06 -24.80 -3.65
N LEU A 161 -14.37 -23.77 -3.16
CA LEU A 161 -14.61 -22.38 -3.54
C LEU A 161 -13.46 -21.85 -4.40
N ALA A 162 -13.85 -21.10 -5.43
CA ALA A 162 -12.98 -20.30 -6.29
C ALA A 162 -13.08 -18.81 -5.93
N PRO A 163 -12.11 -17.95 -6.35
CA PRO A 163 -12.16 -16.52 -6.11
C PRO A 163 -13.48 -15.89 -6.60
N GLY A 164 -14.07 -15.03 -5.77
CA GLY A 164 -15.37 -14.41 -6.03
C GLY A 164 -16.59 -15.29 -5.69
N GLU A 165 -16.38 -16.42 -5.05
CA GLU A 165 -17.47 -17.27 -4.53
C GLU A 165 -17.58 -17.17 -3.01
N GLN A 166 -18.78 -17.41 -2.52
CA GLN A 166 -19.07 -17.52 -1.09
C GLN A 166 -19.87 -18.79 -0.82
N ALA A 167 -19.69 -19.32 0.38
CA ALA A 167 -20.49 -20.42 0.91
C ALA A 167 -21.05 -20.06 2.27
N ALA A 168 -22.29 -20.49 2.53
CA ALA A 168 -22.90 -20.46 3.83
C ALA A 168 -23.19 -21.90 4.28
N VAL A 169 -22.78 -22.22 5.51
CA VAL A 169 -23.06 -23.50 6.18
C VAL A 169 -24.12 -23.22 7.22
N MET A 170 -25.28 -23.83 7.05
CA MET A 170 -26.41 -23.67 7.97
C MET A 170 -26.27 -24.58 9.20
N PRO A 171 -27.03 -24.36 10.29
CA PRO A 171 -26.95 -25.21 11.50
C PRO A 171 -27.19 -26.70 11.24
N ASP A 172 -27.96 -27.05 10.22
CA ASP A 172 -28.14 -28.44 9.76
C ASP A 172 -26.94 -29.00 8.97
N ARG A 173 -25.85 -28.21 8.85
CA ARG A 173 -24.61 -28.51 8.13
C ARG A 173 -24.72 -28.62 6.61
N THR A 174 -25.84 -28.17 6.04
CA THR A 174 -25.96 -28.02 4.57
C THR A 174 -25.08 -26.85 4.08
N ILE A 175 -24.39 -27.06 2.95
CA ILE A 175 -23.55 -26.03 2.31
C ILE A 175 -24.33 -25.45 1.14
N THR A 176 -24.54 -24.13 1.16
CA THR A 176 -25.07 -23.38 0.02
C THR A 176 -23.96 -22.52 -0.57
N LYS A 177 -23.75 -22.63 -1.89
CA LYS A 177 -22.71 -21.87 -2.61
C LYS A 177 -23.37 -20.84 -3.52
N SER A 178 -22.83 -19.63 -3.54
CA SER A 178 -23.27 -18.54 -4.41
C SER A 178 -22.09 -17.66 -4.85
N ARG A 179 -22.32 -16.73 -5.78
CA ARG A 179 -21.31 -15.71 -6.08
C ARG A 179 -21.25 -14.70 -4.93
N ALA A 180 -20.04 -14.30 -4.55
CA ALA A 180 -19.85 -13.26 -3.55
C ALA A 180 -20.40 -11.92 -4.08
N VAL A 181 -21.29 -11.31 -3.33
CA VAL A 181 -21.81 -9.98 -3.65
C VAL A 181 -20.77 -8.96 -3.24
N LEU A 182 -20.12 -8.32 -4.22
CA LEU A 182 -19.14 -7.22 -4.07
C LEU A 182 -18.16 -7.43 -2.89
N ALA A 183 -16.96 -7.92 -3.20
CA ALA A 183 -15.88 -8.13 -2.24
C ALA A 183 -15.62 -6.91 -1.32
N ALA A 184 -15.82 -5.68 -1.85
CA ALA A 184 -15.69 -4.43 -1.09
C ALA A 184 -16.63 -4.35 0.13
N ASN A 185 -17.83 -4.91 0.05
CA ASN A 185 -18.77 -4.89 1.19
C ASN A 185 -18.38 -5.89 2.29
N LEU A 186 -17.71 -6.97 1.93
CA LEU A 186 -17.29 -8.00 2.89
C LEU A 186 -16.13 -7.55 3.78
N VAL A 187 -15.27 -6.69 3.25
CA VAL A 187 -14.08 -6.16 3.94
C VAL A 187 -14.19 -4.68 4.30
N GLN A 188 -15.36 -4.06 4.17
CA GLN A 188 -15.55 -2.64 4.48
C GLN A 188 -15.12 -2.26 5.91
N TRP A 189 -15.25 -3.17 6.85
CA TRP A 189 -14.80 -2.99 8.24
C TRP A 189 -13.27 -2.94 8.39
N CYS A 190 -12.52 -3.38 7.37
CA CYS A 190 -11.07 -3.25 7.29
C CYS A 190 -10.62 -1.92 6.66
N LEU A 191 -11.52 -1.16 6.04
CA LEU A 191 -11.15 0.09 5.37
C LEU A 191 -10.99 1.23 6.38
N SER A 192 -10.07 2.14 6.10
CA SER A 192 -9.90 3.35 6.87
C SER A 192 -10.85 4.44 6.38
N TYR A 193 -11.64 4.98 7.29
CA TYR A 193 -12.52 6.12 7.02
C TYR A 193 -11.96 7.37 7.70
N PRO A 194 -11.70 8.44 6.94
CA PRO A 194 -11.13 9.64 7.53
C PRO A 194 -12.12 10.32 8.48
N ALA A 195 -11.61 10.82 9.59
CA ALA A 195 -12.36 11.71 10.45
C ALA A 195 -12.56 13.07 9.75
N VAL A 196 -13.82 13.52 9.64
CA VAL A 196 -14.14 14.74 8.89
C VAL A 196 -14.94 15.76 9.70
N LEU A 197 -15.52 15.36 10.82
CA LEU A 197 -16.39 16.24 11.61
C LEU A 197 -15.57 17.35 12.26
N ASP A 198 -15.98 18.61 12.05
CA ASP A 198 -15.62 19.71 12.96
C ASP A 198 -16.69 19.82 14.04
N PRO A 199 -16.36 19.54 15.33
CA PRO A 199 -17.32 19.66 16.42
C PRO A 199 -17.94 21.06 16.58
N GLY A 200 -17.33 22.09 15.95
CA GLY A 200 -17.90 23.43 15.91
C GLY A 200 -19.14 23.57 15.02
N ASP A 201 -19.37 22.63 14.10
CA ASP A 201 -20.55 22.60 13.25
C ASP A 201 -21.80 22.01 13.96
N LEU A 202 -21.59 21.33 15.11
CA LEU A 202 -22.66 20.70 15.86
C LEU A 202 -23.43 21.73 16.72
N ARG A 203 -24.76 21.66 16.67
CA ARG A 203 -25.66 22.49 17.49
C ARG A 203 -26.07 21.72 18.77
N LEU A 204 -25.09 21.46 19.64
CA LEU A 204 -25.34 20.76 20.91
C LEU A 204 -25.98 21.68 21.95
N ALA A 205 -26.99 21.18 22.65
CA ALA A 205 -27.56 21.87 23.83
C ALA A 205 -26.53 21.88 24.97
N ALA A 206 -26.65 22.80 25.93
CA ALA A 206 -25.69 22.94 27.02
C ALA A 206 -25.51 21.66 27.87
N THR A 207 -26.60 20.90 28.06
CA THR A 207 -26.59 19.60 28.76
C THR A 207 -25.83 18.53 27.94
N GLU A 208 -26.01 18.53 26.63
CA GLU A 208 -25.33 17.62 25.71
C GLU A 208 -23.84 17.95 25.59
N GLN A 209 -23.49 19.25 25.56
CA GLN A 209 -22.07 19.69 25.62
C GLN A 209 -21.37 19.13 26.86
N GLY A 210 -22.03 19.13 28.02
CA GLY A 210 -21.47 18.56 29.24
C GLY A 210 -21.28 17.05 29.15
N SER A 211 -22.29 16.31 28.68
CA SER A 211 -22.24 14.85 28.60
C SER A 211 -21.27 14.34 27.55
N LEU A 212 -21.03 15.09 26.47
CA LEU A 212 -20.11 14.75 25.40
C LEU A 212 -18.73 15.39 25.53
N ALA A 213 -18.48 16.20 26.56
CA ALA A 213 -17.27 17.02 26.70
C ALA A 213 -15.98 16.19 26.57
N ALA A 214 -15.89 15.04 27.23
CA ALA A 214 -14.73 14.16 27.18
C ALA A 214 -14.54 13.56 25.77
N ALA A 215 -15.61 13.08 25.13
CA ALA A 215 -15.56 12.50 23.80
C ALA A 215 -15.20 13.54 22.73
N VAL A 216 -15.76 14.75 22.82
CA VAL A 216 -15.46 15.87 21.91
C VAL A 216 -14.01 16.33 22.09
N ALA A 217 -13.50 16.40 23.32
CA ALA A 217 -12.13 16.76 23.59
C ALA A 217 -11.14 15.72 23.02
N ALA A 218 -11.41 14.43 23.21
CA ALA A 218 -10.61 13.35 22.64
C ALA A 218 -10.62 13.40 21.10
N TYR A 219 -11.80 13.58 20.50
CA TYR A 219 -11.94 13.70 19.05
C TYR A 219 -11.15 14.90 18.48
N ARG A 220 -11.25 16.08 19.09
CA ARG A 220 -10.47 17.26 18.70
C ARG A 220 -8.97 17.03 18.79
N ASN A 221 -8.54 16.28 19.79
CA ASN A 221 -7.13 15.92 19.99
C ASN A 221 -6.65 14.84 18.98
N GLY A 222 -7.57 14.28 18.20
CA GLY A 222 -7.30 13.22 17.22
C GLY A 222 -7.32 11.80 17.76
N ASP A 223 -7.68 11.62 19.04
CA ASP A 223 -7.77 10.30 19.68
C ASP A 223 -9.17 9.71 19.49
N ILE A 224 -9.38 9.07 18.33
CA ILE A 224 -10.69 8.50 17.96
C ILE A 224 -11.08 7.35 18.90
N ASN A 225 -10.12 6.53 19.33
CA ASN A 225 -10.37 5.43 20.25
C ASN A 225 -10.82 5.93 21.64
N ALA A 226 -10.16 6.98 22.16
CA ALA A 226 -10.59 7.61 23.39
C ALA A 226 -11.97 8.31 23.25
N ALA A 227 -12.23 8.93 22.08
CA ALA A 227 -13.53 9.52 21.80
C ALA A 227 -14.64 8.47 21.80
N LEU A 228 -14.40 7.30 21.18
CA LEU A 228 -15.33 6.18 21.16
C LEU A 228 -15.58 5.63 22.57
N ALA A 229 -14.54 5.45 23.37
CA ALA A 229 -14.64 4.97 24.75
C ALA A 229 -15.39 5.94 25.68
N ALA A 230 -15.30 7.25 25.41
CA ALA A 230 -15.98 8.30 26.18
C ALA A 230 -17.42 8.60 25.71
N LEU A 231 -17.92 7.95 24.64
CA LEU A 231 -19.28 8.13 24.19
C LEU A 231 -20.29 7.54 25.20
N PRO A 232 -21.27 8.33 25.65
CA PRO A 232 -22.36 7.78 26.48
C PRO A 232 -23.14 6.71 25.72
N ALA A 233 -23.83 5.83 26.44
CA ALA A 233 -24.73 4.86 25.81
C ALA A 233 -25.81 5.59 24.98
N PRO A 234 -26.21 5.05 23.80
CA PRO A 234 -27.26 5.67 22.98
C PRO A 234 -28.61 5.63 23.71
N VAL A 235 -29.33 6.74 23.64
CA VAL A 235 -30.70 6.84 24.18
C VAL A 235 -31.66 7.27 23.07
N ALA A 236 -32.91 6.85 23.16
CA ALA A 236 -33.92 7.16 22.15
C ALA A 236 -34.17 8.68 21.98
N THR A 237 -33.90 9.46 23.04
CA THR A 237 -34.07 10.92 23.08
C THR A 237 -32.85 11.70 22.60
N ASP A 238 -31.79 11.02 22.11
CA ASP A 238 -30.62 11.71 21.58
C ASP A 238 -31.03 12.69 20.45
N SER A 239 -30.53 13.92 20.52
CA SER A 239 -30.76 14.92 19.45
C SER A 239 -30.09 14.52 18.15
N ALA A 240 -30.42 15.22 17.06
CA ALA A 240 -29.74 15.03 15.78
C ALA A 240 -28.22 15.27 15.92
N ALA A 241 -27.80 16.32 16.65
CA ALA A 241 -26.40 16.66 16.84
C ALA A 241 -25.61 15.57 17.62
N VAL A 242 -26.22 14.97 18.64
CA VAL A 242 -25.63 13.83 19.39
C VAL A 242 -25.48 12.62 18.47
N ARG A 243 -26.48 12.33 17.65
CA ARG A 243 -26.42 11.21 16.67
C ARG A 243 -25.39 11.47 15.59
N GLU A 244 -25.26 12.70 15.09
CA GLU A 244 -24.24 13.11 14.11
C GLU A 244 -22.82 12.96 14.68
N PHE A 245 -22.59 13.38 15.93
CA PHE A 245 -21.30 13.17 16.59
C PHE A 245 -20.98 11.68 16.77
N ARG A 246 -21.94 10.91 17.25
CA ARG A 246 -21.77 9.44 17.40
C ARG A 246 -21.47 8.77 16.06
N LEU A 247 -22.17 9.14 14.99
CA LEU A 247 -21.92 8.64 13.64
C LEU A 247 -20.50 8.95 13.18
N ALA A 248 -20.03 10.19 13.40
CA ALA A 248 -18.67 10.59 13.05
C ALA A 248 -17.59 9.76 13.75
N VAL A 249 -17.76 9.50 15.05
CA VAL A 249 -16.83 8.70 15.84
C VAL A 249 -16.86 7.23 15.40
N LEU A 250 -18.04 6.65 15.20
CA LEU A 250 -18.21 5.27 14.73
C LEU A 250 -17.58 5.08 13.33
N LEU A 251 -17.84 6.01 12.41
CA LEU A 251 -17.27 5.95 11.06
C LEU A 251 -15.73 6.03 11.13
N ALA A 252 -15.21 7.00 11.85
CA ALA A 252 -13.76 7.19 11.98
C ALA A 252 -13.06 6.03 12.72
N SER A 253 -13.77 5.33 13.62
CA SER A 253 -13.28 4.10 14.26
C SER A 253 -13.41 2.86 13.37
N GLY A 254 -14.07 2.99 12.20
CA GLY A 254 -14.29 1.91 11.23
C GLY A 254 -15.52 1.05 11.52
N ASP A 255 -16.37 1.38 12.49
CA ASP A 255 -17.67 0.70 12.68
C ASP A 255 -18.70 1.20 11.67
N VAL A 256 -18.47 0.86 10.40
CA VAL A 256 -19.23 1.36 9.26
C VAL A 256 -20.69 0.91 9.31
N GLU A 257 -20.96 -0.31 9.73
CA GLU A 257 -22.34 -0.87 9.81
C GLU A 257 -23.20 -0.08 10.80
N ALA A 258 -22.65 0.21 11.99
CA ALA A 258 -23.35 1.04 12.96
C ALA A 258 -23.50 2.50 12.48
N ALA A 259 -22.45 3.04 11.81
CA ALA A 259 -22.49 4.37 11.23
C ALA A 259 -23.55 4.49 10.12
N GLU A 260 -23.63 3.53 9.18
CA GLU A 260 -24.64 3.52 8.11
C GLU A 260 -26.07 3.39 8.67
N THR A 261 -26.24 2.61 9.74
CA THR A 261 -27.54 2.50 10.44
C THR A 261 -27.97 3.86 11.00
N LEU A 262 -27.08 4.57 11.69
CA LEU A 262 -27.37 5.91 12.21
C LEU A 262 -27.57 6.93 11.08
N LEU A 263 -26.82 6.84 10.01
CA LEU A 263 -26.95 7.71 8.84
C LEU A 263 -28.34 7.57 8.18
N GLY A 264 -28.88 6.34 8.16
CA GLY A 264 -30.25 6.07 7.68
C GLY A 264 -31.33 6.71 8.54
N ALA A 265 -31.04 6.96 9.82
CA ALA A 265 -31.97 7.62 10.76
C ALA A 265 -31.86 9.16 10.77
N LEU A 266 -30.89 9.75 10.09
CA LEU A 266 -30.78 11.20 9.92
C LEU A 266 -31.64 11.70 8.76
N ALA A 267 -32.05 12.99 8.80
CA ALA A 267 -32.76 13.60 7.69
C ALA A 267 -31.89 13.56 6.42
N ALA A 268 -32.46 13.04 5.33
CA ALA A 268 -31.73 12.79 4.10
C ALA A 268 -31.14 14.07 3.45
N ASP A 269 -31.78 15.20 3.69
CA ASP A 269 -31.44 16.53 3.20
C ASP A 269 -30.51 17.32 4.16
N SER A 270 -30.18 16.75 5.33
CA SER A 270 -29.24 17.41 6.24
C SER A 270 -27.84 17.47 5.60
N GLU A 271 -27.17 18.61 5.79
CA GLU A 271 -25.80 18.79 5.28
C GLU A 271 -24.84 17.77 5.88
N MET A 272 -24.99 17.47 7.16
CA MET A 272 -24.17 16.51 7.87
C MET A 272 -24.35 15.09 7.30
N ALA A 273 -25.60 14.67 7.03
CA ALA A 273 -25.86 13.39 6.40
C ALA A 273 -25.26 13.31 4.97
N ARG A 274 -25.30 14.41 4.21
CA ARG A 274 -24.63 14.48 2.90
C ARG A 274 -23.11 14.34 3.03
N ALA A 275 -22.49 15.06 3.96
CA ALA A 275 -21.04 15.00 4.19
C ALA A 275 -20.59 13.55 4.50
N PHE A 276 -21.27 12.84 5.39
CA PHE A 276 -20.92 11.45 5.70
C PHE A 276 -21.17 10.49 4.53
N ARG A 277 -22.21 10.71 3.73
CA ARG A 277 -22.41 9.93 2.48
C ARG A 277 -21.28 10.17 1.48
N GLU A 278 -20.79 11.41 1.35
CA GLU A 278 -19.63 11.72 0.49
C GLU A 278 -18.37 10.98 0.94
N VAL A 279 -18.10 10.92 2.26
CA VAL A 279 -16.95 10.16 2.80
C VAL A 279 -17.08 8.67 2.51
N ILE A 280 -18.25 8.08 2.78
CA ILE A 280 -18.50 6.65 2.54
C ILE A 280 -18.38 6.36 1.03
N ALA A 281 -18.96 7.20 0.19
CA ALA A 281 -18.87 7.06 -1.27
C ALA A 281 -17.43 7.21 -1.77
N ALA A 282 -16.65 8.13 -1.19
CA ALA A 282 -15.24 8.30 -1.51
C ALA A 282 -14.43 7.03 -1.23
N VAL A 283 -14.61 6.43 -0.06
CA VAL A 283 -13.89 5.21 0.36
C VAL A 283 -14.32 3.99 -0.46
N LYS A 284 -15.62 3.91 -0.82
CA LYS A 284 -16.20 2.81 -1.63
C LYS A 284 -16.09 3.07 -3.16
N PHE A 285 -15.49 4.17 -3.61
CA PHE A 285 -15.41 4.59 -5.03
C PHE A 285 -16.77 4.76 -5.73
N GLN A 286 -17.81 5.09 -4.99
CA GLN A 286 -19.16 5.27 -5.49
C GLN A 286 -19.40 6.72 -5.94
N ALA A 287 -20.27 6.92 -6.95
CA ALA A 287 -20.71 8.24 -7.36
C ALA A 287 -21.89 8.70 -6.50
N VAL A 288 -21.90 10.01 -6.18
CA VAL A 288 -23.03 10.68 -5.55
C VAL A 288 -23.73 11.54 -6.61
N ALA A 289 -25.05 11.43 -6.71
CA ALA A 289 -25.82 12.01 -7.81
C ALA A 289 -25.88 13.55 -7.76
N GLU A 290 -26.02 14.16 -6.57
CA GLU A 290 -26.12 15.59 -6.39
C GLU A 290 -25.13 16.07 -5.33
N LEU A 291 -24.39 17.13 -5.65
CA LEU A 291 -23.34 17.69 -4.81
C LEU A 291 -23.54 19.19 -4.63
N PRO A 292 -24.52 19.66 -3.83
CA PRO A 292 -24.65 21.07 -3.51
C PRO A 292 -23.39 21.57 -2.82
N GLU A 293 -23.11 22.88 -2.95
CA GLU A 293 -21.92 23.48 -2.32
C GLU A 293 -22.03 23.36 -0.79
N PRO A 294 -20.98 22.85 -0.10
CA PRO A 294 -20.99 22.74 1.35
C PRO A 294 -21.00 24.12 2.02
N VAL A 295 -21.66 24.22 3.17
CA VAL A 295 -21.68 25.42 4.01
C VAL A 295 -20.82 25.23 5.26
N SER A 296 -20.79 24.00 5.81
CA SER A 296 -20.06 23.65 7.02
C SER A 296 -18.60 23.26 6.73
N ARG A 297 -17.73 23.36 7.75
CA ARG A 297 -16.35 22.88 7.69
C ARG A 297 -16.29 21.37 7.47
N THR A 298 -17.15 20.62 8.15
CA THR A 298 -17.33 19.17 7.95
C THR A 298 -17.66 18.84 6.50
N GLY A 299 -18.59 19.56 5.90
CA GLY A 299 -18.98 19.39 4.50
C GLY A 299 -17.81 19.63 3.54
N TRP A 300 -17.03 20.70 3.76
CA TRP A 300 -15.86 20.99 2.93
C TRP A 300 -14.77 19.90 3.07
N LEU A 301 -14.55 19.39 4.28
CA LEU A 301 -13.56 18.34 4.47
C LEU A 301 -13.99 17.02 3.81
N ALA A 302 -15.25 16.62 3.95
CA ALA A 302 -15.83 15.47 3.27
C ALA A 302 -15.74 15.62 1.74
N ARG A 303 -16.10 16.80 1.21
CA ARG A 303 -16.00 17.14 -0.22
C ARG A 303 -14.57 16.99 -0.74
N SER A 304 -13.56 17.33 0.04
CA SER A 304 -12.15 17.15 -0.33
C SER A 304 -11.82 15.67 -0.60
N TYR A 305 -12.23 14.75 0.25
CA TYR A 305 -12.03 13.33 0.04
C TYR A 305 -12.81 12.80 -1.16
N TYR A 306 -14.05 13.26 -1.32
CA TYR A 306 -14.88 12.85 -2.45
C TYR A 306 -14.29 13.31 -3.80
N LEU A 307 -13.89 14.57 -3.93
CA LEU A 307 -13.28 15.09 -5.16
C LEU A 307 -12.01 14.34 -5.55
N GLN A 308 -11.16 14.00 -4.58
CA GLN A 308 -9.98 13.16 -4.86
C GLN A 308 -10.39 11.78 -5.36
N SER A 309 -11.42 11.15 -4.79
CA SER A 309 -11.91 9.85 -5.26
C SER A 309 -12.42 9.89 -6.71
N ARG A 310 -12.78 11.10 -7.18
CA ARG A 310 -13.19 11.38 -8.57
C ARG A 310 -12.05 11.90 -9.44
N SER A 311 -10.81 11.88 -8.95
CA SER A 311 -9.61 12.35 -9.63
C SER A 311 -9.50 13.87 -9.79
N ASP A 312 -10.32 14.65 -9.07
CA ASP A 312 -10.21 16.11 -9.03
C ASP A 312 -9.31 16.54 -7.86
N LEU A 313 -8.00 16.48 -8.06
CA LEU A 313 -7.03 16.91 -7.05
C LEU A 313 -7.03 18.42 -6.78
N PRO A 314 -7.10 19.30 -7.81
CA PRO A 314 -7.19 20.73 -7.57
C PRO A 314 -8.44 21.13 -6.77
N GLY A 315 -9.60 20.58 -7.13
CA GLY A 315 -10.84 20.77 -6.38
C GLY A 315 -10.75 20.23 -4.96
N SER A 316 -10.15 19.07 -4.78
CA SER A 316 -9.89 18.47 -3.47
C SER A 316 -9.05 19.37 -2.57
N ARG A 317 -7.93 19.93 -3.10
CA ARG A 317 -7.05 20.87 -2.38
C ARG A 317 -7.80 22.16 -1.99
N ASN A 318 -8.60 22.69 -2.88
CA ASN A 318 -9.43 23.87 -2.62
C ASN A 318 -10.45 23.60 -1.50
N ALA A 319 -11.15 22.48 -1.56
CA ALA A 319 -12.12 22.09 -0.54
C ALA A 319 -11.45 21.90 0.83
N ALA A 320 -10.28 21.25 0.90
CA ALA A 320 -9.52 21.08 2.14
C ALA A 320 -9.17 22.42 2.80
N ARG A 321 -8.75 23.42 2.01
CA ARG A 321 -8.43 24.77 2.51
C ARG A 321 -9.66 25.52 3.03
N ARG A 322 -10.86 25.23 2.51
CA ARG A 322 -12.12 25.79 3.00
C ARG A 322 -12.64 25.09 4.25
N ALA A 323 -12.15 23.91 4.59
CA ALA A 323 -12.57 23.14 5.75
C ALA A 323 -12.16 23.75 7.11
N GLY A 324 -11.39 24.83 7.11
CA GLY A 324 -11.03 25.58 8.32
C GLY A 324 -9.71 25.16 8.95
N GLU A 325 -9.57 25.44 10.26
CA GLU A 325 -8.28 25.37 10.97
C GLU A 325 -8.20 24.22 11.99
N SER A 326 -9.00 23.18 11.84
CA SER A 326 -8.90 22.00 12.71
C SER A 326 -7.68 21.16 12.38
N GLY A 327 -7.20 20.36 13.33
CA GLY A 327 -6.10 19.42 13.10
C GLY A 327 -6.37 18.45 11.96
N LEU A 328 -7.62 18.00 11.80
CA LEU A 328 -8.07 17.16 10.69
C LEU A 328 -7.94 17.87 9.33
N ALA A 329 -8.41 19.12 9.25
CA ALA A 329 -8.33 19.94 8.04
C ALA A 329 -6.88 20.25 7.66
N TRP A 330 -6.03 20.64 8.64
CA TRP A 330 -4.61 20.87 8.40
C TRP A 330 -3.88 19.61 7.94
N THR A 331 -4.19 18.44 8.50
CA THR A 331 -3.65 17.16 8.01
C THR A 331 -4.00 16.95 6.55
N ARG A 332 -5.26 17.19 6.18
CA ARG A 332 -5.72 17.04 4.80
C ARG A 332 -5.05 18.02 3.85
N VAL A 333 -4.86 19.28 4.27
CA VAL A 333 -4.12 20.28 3.49
C VAL A 333 -2.67 19.84 3.28
N ALA A 334 -1.99 19.38 4.35
CA ALA A 334 -0.61 18.90 4.27
C ALA A 334 -0.47 17.72 3.31
N GLU A 335 -1.40 16.77 3.37
CA GLU A 335 -1.46 15.62 2.47
C GLU A 335 -1.55 16.02 1.00
N LEU A 336 -2.44 16.96 0.68
CA LEU A 336 -2.65 17.42 -0.68
C LEU A 336 -1.51 18.34 -1.15
N ASP A 337 -0.98 19.21 -0.29
CA ASP A 337 0.18 20.03 -0.63
C ASP A 337 1.41 19.13 -0.91
N LEU A 338 1.58 18.05 -0.16
CA LEU A 338 2.61 17.05 -0.46
C LEU A 338 2.36 16.35 -1.81
N ALA A 339 1.10 16.06 -2.14
CA ALA A 339 0.73 15.49 -3.44
C ALA A 339 1.06 16.41 -4.62
N PHE A 340 1.05 17.73 -4.40
CA PHE A 340 1.48 18.76 -5.37
C PHE A 340 2.97 19.16 -5.25
N ASP A 341 3.77 18.45 -4.46
CA ASP A 341 5.17 18.75 -4.10
C ASP A 341 5.39 20.15 -3.48
N ASP A 342 4.35 20.75 -2.99
CA ASP A 342 4.46 21.99 -2.24
C ASP A 342 4.94 21.69 -0.80
N ARG A 343 6.20 21.28 -0.70
CA ARG A 343 6.80 20.76 0.57
C ARG A 343 6.78 21.80 1.68
N ARG A 344 6.96 23.08 1.31
CA ARG A 344 6.95 24.15 2.30
C ARG A 344 5.56 24.34 2.90
N SER A 345 4.53 24.41 2.07
CA SER A 345 3.15 24.49 2.54
C SER A 345 2.74 23.24 3.32
N ALA A 346 3.12 22.05 2.82
CA ALA A 346 2.86 20.77 3.49
C ALA A 346 3.49 20.72 4.89
N GLN A 347 4.75 21.18 5.05
CA GLN A 347 5.42 21.23 6.34
C GLN A 347 4.69 22.16 7.31
N LEU A 348 4.36 23.38 6.88
CA LEU A 348 3.62 24.33 7.71
C LEU A 348 2.24 23.80 8.13
N ALA A 349 1.55 23.12 7.22
CA ALA A 349 0.24 22.56 7.49
C ALA A 349 0.32 21.36 8.47
N VAL A 350 1.30 20.46 8.31
CA VAL A 350 1.44 19.31 9.21
C VAL A 350 1.86 19.72 10.61
N ASP A 351 2.70 20.75 10.74
CA ASP A 351 3.09 21.28 12.05
C ASP A 351 1.87 21.86 12.79
N ARG A 352 0.99 22.59 12.08
CA ARG A 352 -0.29 23.08 12.62
C ARG A 352 -1.24 21.92 12.96
N ALA A 353 -1.27 20.89 12.12
CA ALA A 353 -2.09 19.71 12.36
C ALA A 353 -1.71 19.01 13.67
N ILE A 354 -0.42 18.74 13.87
CA ILE A 354 0.09 18.08 15.08
C ILE A 354 -0.08 18.97 16.32
N ALA A 355 0.11 20.29 16.19
CA ALA A 355 -0.13 21.23 17.29
C ALA A 355 -1.61 21.24 17.73
N ALA A 356 -2.55 21.15 16.76
CA ALA A 356 -3.99 21.17 17.02
C ALA A 356 -4.55 19.79 17.42
N ALA A 357 -3.98 18.69 16.91
CA ALA A 357 -4.42 17.32 17.16
C ALA A 357 -3.21 16.37 17.30
N PRO A 358 -2.47 16.42 18.42
CA PRO A 358 -1.21 15.70 18.60
C PRO A 358 -1.37 14.17 18.64
N ARG A 359 -2.57 13.66 18.84
CA ARG A 359 -2.88 12.22 18.86
C ARG A 359 -3.57 11.74 17.57
N TYR A 360 -3.57 12.54 16.50
CA TYR A 360 -4.14 12.16 15.22
C TYR A 360 -3.12 11.39 14.36
N PRO A 361 -3.26 10.06 14.22
CA PRO A 361 -2.25 9.20 13.56
C PRO A 361 -1.90 9.63 12.12
N PRO A 362 -2.89 10.04 11.26
CA PRO A 362 -2.58 10.46 9.90
C PRO A 362 -1.65 11.69 9.82
N ALA A 363 -1.68 12.61 10.80
CA ALA A 363 -0.80 13.78 10.80
C ALA A 363 0.68 13.36 10.95
N HIS A 364 0.97 12.42 11.85
CA HIS A 364 2.31 11.85 12.01
C HIS A 364 2.73 11.08 10.75
N SER A 365 1.82 10.29 10.15
CA SER A 365 2.10 9.59 8.90
C SER A 365 2.48 10.56 7.77
N VAL A 366 1.76 11.66 7.60
CA VAL A 366 2.07 12.68 6.58
C VAL A 366 3.44 13.33 6.84
N ARG A 367 3.78 13.62 8.10
CA ARG A 367 5.12 14.14 8.46
C ARG A 367 6.21 13.11 8.17
N GLY A 368 5.96 11.84 8.45
CA GLY A 368 6.86 10.75 8.10
C GLY A 368 7.14 10.69 6.59
N PHE A 369 6.13 10.87 5.74
CA PHE A 369 6.34 10.96 4.29
C PHE A 369 7.12 12.22 3.87
N LEU A 370 6.96 13.35 4.56
CA LEU A 370 7.78 14.54 4.32
C LEU A 370 9.26 14.29 4.64
N HIS A 371 9.57 13.67 5.80
CA HIS A 371 10.92 13.29 6.17
C HIS A 371 11.51 12.26 5.20
N LEU A 372 10.72 11.27 4.77
CA LEU A 372 11.15 10.30 3.75
C LEU A 372 11.53 11.00 2.44
N ARG A 373 10.76 11.98 1.99
CA ARG A 373 11.08 12.81 0.81
C ARG A 373 12.35 13.64 0.98
N GLN A 374 12.69 14.02 2.20
CA GLN A 374 13.93 14.71 2.56
C GLN A 374 15.10 13.75 2.77
N ARG A 375 14.88 12.43 2.67
CA ARG A 375 15.82 11.34 2.97
C ARG A 375 16.27 11.32 4.43
N ASP A 376 15.54 11.93 5.33
CA ASP A 376 15.71 11.76 6.76
C ASP A 376 14.99 10.49 7.24
N PHE A 377 15.64 9.37 7.02
CA PHE A 377 15.07 8.05 7.30
C PHE A 377 14.84 7.80 8.78
N ALA A 378 15.66 8.39 9.65
CA ALA A 378 15.52 8.24 11.09
C ALA A 378 14.25 8.95 11.59
N ALA A 379 14.06 10.21 11.21
CA ALA A 379 12.86 10.98 11.54
C ALA A 379 11.61 10.37 10.91
N ALA A 380 11.69 9.89 9.65
CA ALA A 380 10.59 9.22 8.97
C ALA A 380 10.12 7.98 9.74
N LEU A 381 11.05 7.07 10.13
CA LEU A 381 10.70 5.88 10.92
C LEU A 381 10.08 6.25 12.27
N ALA A 382 10.63 7.25 12.96
CA ALA A 382 10.09 7.70 14.24
C ALA A 382 8.64 8.20 14.13
N ASP A 383 8.33 8.93 13.07
CA ASP A 383 6.96 9.40 12.80
C ASP A 383 6.00 8.28 12.41
N PHE A 384 6.44 7.33 11.57
CA PHE A 384 5.59 6.18 11.24
C PHE A 384 5.37 5.28 12.46
N ASP A 385 6.40 5.03 13.27
CA ASP A 385 6.26 4.26 14.50
C ASP A 385 5.35 4.99 15.53
N GLN A 386 5.41 6.32 15.59
CA GLN A 386 4.48 7.13 16.40
C GLN A 386 3.03 7.02 15.89
N ALA A 387 2.84 7.10 14.58
CA ALA A 387 1.50 6.91 13.97
C ALA A 387 0.94 5.52 14.28
N LEU A 388 1.77 4.47 14.16
CA LEU A 388 1.39 3.09 14.46
C LEU A 388 1.17 2.83 15.95
N ALA A 389 1.86 3.55 16.84
CA ALA A 389 1.61 3.48 18.28
C ALA A 389 0.25 4.08 18.66
N LEU A 390 -0.22 5.07 17.91
CA LEU A 390 -1.54 5.70 18.09
C LEU A 390 -2.67 4.90 17.41
N ASP A 391 -2.42 4.37 16.21
CA ASP A 391 -3.34 3.52 15.46
C ASP A 391 -2.53 2.48 14.66
N GLY A 392 -2.41 1.29 15.17
CA GLY A 392 -1.69 0.18 14.54
C GLY A 392 -2.36 -0.35 13.27
N ALA A 393 -3.62 0.01 13.00
CA ALA A 393 -4.34 -0.36 11.78
C ALA A 393 -4.13 0.64 10.62
N LEU A 394 -3.39 1.73 10.81
CA LEU A 394 -3.16 2.73 9.78
C LEU A 394 -2.25 2.20 8.67
N GLY A 395 -2.83 1.77 7.55
CA GLY A 395 -2.12 1.17 6.41
C GLY A 395 -1.09 2.11 5.78
N ASP A 396 -1.37 3.42 5.70
CA ASP A 396 -0.42 4.42 5.19
C ASP A 396 0.88 4.49 6.01
N ALA A 397 0.80 4.33 7.34
CA ALA A 397 1.98 4.33 8.20
C ALA A 397 2.81 3.04 7.99
N TRP A 398 2.16 1.89 7.83
CA TRP A 398 2.85 0.64 7.44
C TRP A 398 3.53 0.77 6.08
N LEU A 399 2.86 1.38 5.09
CA LEU A 399 3.47 1.66 3.78
C LEU A 399 4.68 2.59 3.92
N GLY A 400 4.54 3.71 4.61
CA GLY A 400 5.63 4.66 4.81
C GLY A 400 6.84 4.04 5.51
N ARG A 401 6.58 3.25 6.55
CA ARG A 401 7.60 2.46 7.26
C ARG A 401 8.30 1.48 6.32
N ALA A 402 7.55 0.78 5.49
CA ALA A 402 8.09 -0.16 4.51
C ALA A 402 8.98 0.53 3.48
N LEU A 403 8.52 1.66 2.91
CA LEU A 403 9.30 2.47 1.97
C LEU A 403 10.63 2.92 2.59
N THR A 404 10.58 3.39 3.84
CA THR A 404 11.78 3.86 4.55
C THR A 404 12.76 2.73 4.81
N LEU A 405 12.27 1.56 5.24
CA LEU A 405 13.11 0.37 5.45
C LEU A 405 13.74 -0.11 4.15
N GLY A 406 12.99 -0.07 3.04
CA GLY A 406 13.48 -0.40 1.71
C GLY A 406 14.63 0.51 1.26
N GLU A 407 14.50 1.83 1.46
CA GLU A 407 15.56 2.80 1.18
C GLU A 407 16.83 2.57 2.02
N GLN A 408 16.70 1.97 3.21
CA GLN A 408 17.81 1.56 4.07
C GLN A 408 18.37 0.17 3.71
N GLY A 409 17.85 -0.52 2.68
CA GLY A 409 18.26 -1.87 2.31
C GLY A 409 17.74 -2.97 3.26
N ARG A 410 16.85 -2.66 4.20
CA ARG A 410 16.23 -3.61 5.15
C ARG A 410 15.05 -4.32 4.48
N THR A 411 15.35 -5.02 3.40
CA THR A 411 14.40 -5.63 2.45
C THR A 411 13.34 -6.50 3.09
N GLU A 412 13.76 -7.36 4.00
CA GLU A 412 12.88 -8.35 4.63
C GLU A 412 11.84 -7.67 5.54
N GLU A 413 12.28 -6.69 6.32
CA GLU A 413 11.41 -5.91 7.19
C GLU A 413 10.46 -5.00 6.38
N ALA A 414 10.96 -4.44 5.28
CA ALA A 414 10.15 -3.68 4.33
C ALA A 414 9.01 -4.54 3.77
N ARG A 415 9.31 -5.77 3.33
CA ARG A 415 8.31 -6.69 2.79
C ARG A 415 7.27 -7.09 3.82
N GLN A 416 7.68 -7.33 5.08
CA GLN A 416 6.74 -7.61 6.17
C GLN A 416 5.79 -6.43 6.43
N ALA A 417 6.32 -5.21 6.44
CA ALA A 417 5.51 -4.01 6.61
C ALA A 417 4.53 -3.80 5.45
N LEU A 418 4.91 -4.16 4.20
CA LEU A 418 4.00 -4.16 3.05
C LEU A 418 2.85 -5.15 3.18
N GLN A 419 3.16 -6.36 3.65
CA GLN A 419 2.12 -7.36 3.88
C GLN A 419 1.12 -6.88 4.94
N LEU A 420 1.62 -6.23 6.00
CA LEU A 420 0.76 -5.63 7.01
C LEU A 420 -0.08 -4.49 6.41
N ALA A 421 0.51 -3.58 5.63
CA ALA A 421 -0.25 -2.53 4.94
C ALA A 421 -1.39 -3.11 4.07
N ALA A 422 -1.08 -4.15 3.28
CA ALA A 422 -2.07 -4.82 2.44
C ALA A 422 -3.13 -5.58 3.24
N ALA A 423 -2.80 -6.08 4.43
CA ALA A 423 -3.76 -6.73 5.32
C ALA A 423 -4.65 -5.73 6.06
N MET A 424 -4.10 -4.55 6.43
CA MET A 424 -4.87 -3.50 7.11
C MET A 424 -5.96 -2.92 6.20
N GLU A 425 -5.66 -2.72 4.93
CA GLU A 425 -6.61 -2.19 3.96
C GLU A 425 -6.59 -3.03 2.66
N PRO A 426 -7.24 -4.19 2.65
CA PRO A 426 -7.11 -5.17 1.56
C PRO A 426 -7.65 -4.70 0.22
N GLN A 427 -8.50 -3.67 0.18
CA GLN A 427 -9.09 -3.10 -1.02
C GLN A 427 -8.27 -1.93 -1.62
N ARG A 428 -7.13 -1.57 -1.02
CA ARG A 428 -6.28 -0.50 -1.56
C ARG A 428 -5.35 -1.01 -2.65
N SER A 429 -5.66 -0.65 -3.90
CA SER A 429 -4.84 -0.95 -5.09
C SER A 429 -3.37 -0.56 -4.88
N THR A 430 -3.10 0.61 -4.32
CA THR A 430 -1.74 1.11 -4.07
C THR A 430 -0.93 0.18 -3.19
N PHE A 431 -1.51 -0.34 -2.08
CA PHE A 431 -0.77 -1.25 -1.18
C PHE A 431 -0.47 -2.58 -1.85
N ARG A 432 -1.42 -3.09 -2.65
CA ARG A 432 -1.21 -4.29 -3.45
C ARG A 432 -0.13 -4.09 -4.52
N SER A 433 -0.16 -2.94 -5.20
CA SER A 433 0.84 -2.59 -6.21
C SER A 433 2.25 -2.53 -5.62
N GLN A 434 2.38 -1.96 -4.43
CA GLN A 434 3.66 -1.86 -3.76
C GLN A 434 4.13 -3.24 -3.25
N LEU A 435 3.24 -4.07 -2.72
CA LEU A 435 3.57 -5.45 -2.35
C LEU A 435 4.01 -6.27 -3.57
N ALA A 436 3.29 -6.13 -4.70
CA ALA A 436 3.64 -6.79 -5.96
C ALA A 436 5.03 -6.35 -6.47
N LYS A 437 5.33 -5.04 -6.39
CA LYS A 437 6.65 -4.52 -6.71
C LYS A 437 7.74 -5.16 -5.82
N GLY A 438 7.50 -5.26 -4.51
CA GLY A 438 8.40 -5.93 -3.58
C GLY A 438 8.68 -7.39 -3.95
N TRP A 439 7.66 -8.15 -4.40
CA TRP A 439 7.84 -9.51 -4.92
C TRP A 439 8.66 -9.53 -6.20
N SER A 440 8.37 -8.62 -7.15
CA SER A 440 9.13 -8.49 -8.40
C SER A 440 10.61 -8.26 -8.15
N GLU A 441 10.95 -7.32 -7.28
CA GLU A 441 12.33 -7.00 -6.91
C GLU A 441 13.03 -8.10 -6.12
N SER A 442 12.26 -8.94 -5.42
CA SER A 442 12.78 -10.14 -4.72
C SER A 442 12.93 -11.36 -5.65
N GLY A 443 12.60 -11.23 -6.93
CA GLY A 443 12.72 -12.32 -7.92
C GLY A 443 11.60 -13.36 -7.84
N ASP A 444 10.42 -12.99 -7.35
CA ASP A 444 9.24 -13.85 -7.32
C ASP A 444 8.15 -13.36 -8.29
N PRO A 445 8.26 -13.72 -9.59
CA PRO A 445 7.33 -13.22 -10.61
C PRO A 445 5.91 -13.71 -10.42
N LEU A 446 5.71 -14.92 -9.89
CA LEU A 446 4.36 -15.50 -9.75
C LEU A 446 3.52 -14.71 -8.72
N ARG A 447 4.13 -14.35 -7.58
CA ARG A 447 3.44 -13.52 -6.57
C ARG A 447 3.28 -12.08 -7.05
N ALA A 448 4.28 -11.53 -7.75
CA ALA A 448 4.22 -10.20 -8.31
C ALA A 448 3.04 -10.05 -9.28
N GLU A 449 2.95 -10.91 -10.31
CA GLU A 449 1.88 -10.86 -11.31
C GLU A 449 0.50 -11.10 -10.68
N LYS A 450 0.42 -11.94 -9.65
CA LYS A 450 -0.82 -12.18 -8.90
C LYS A 450 -1.32 -10.90 -8.22
N ASP A 451 -0.45 -10.24 -7.44
CA ASP A 451 -0.81 -9.03 -6.70
C ASP A 451 -1.01 -7.83 -7.64
N PHE A 452 -0.29 -7.70 -8.77
CA PHE A 452 -0.58 -6.69 -9.80
C PHE A 452 -1.98 -6.87 -10.42
N ARG A 453 -2.33 -8.10 -10.78
CA ARG A 453 -3.67 -8.41 -11.32
C ARG A 453 -4.76 -8.04 -10.33
N LEU A 454 -4.57 -8.39 -9.06
CA LEU A 454 -5.50 -8.03 -7.99
C LEU A 454 -5.60 -6.51 -7.83
N ALA A 455 -4.46 -5.80 -7.80
CA ALA A 455 -4.44 -4.33 -7.71
C ALA A 455 -5.22 -3.66 -8.85
N LYS A 456 -5.04 -4.12 -10.09
CA LYS A 456 -5.78 -3.64 -11.27
C LYS A 456 -7.29 -3.88 -11.15
N SER A 457 -7.70 -5.00 -10.54
CA SER A 457 -9.12 -5.31 -10.33
C SER A 457 -9.77 -4.47 -9.22
N LEU A 458 -8.98 -4.05 -8.22
CA LEU A 458 -9.45 -3.24 -7.10
C LEU A 458 -9.72 -1.79 -7.50
N ASP A 459 -8.86 -1.21 -8.34
CA ASP A 459 -9.04 0.13 -8.89
C ASP A 459 -8.55 0.19 -10.33
N GLY A 460 -9.45 -0.01 -11.28
CA GLY A 460 -9.13 0.05 -12.72
C GLY A 460 -8.65 1.41 -13.22
N GLY A 461 -8.84 2.47 -12.43
CA GLY A 461 -8.34 3.82 -12.72
C GLY A 461 -6.97 4.12 -12.10
N ASP A 462 -6.37 3.22 -11.30
CA ASP A 462 -5.04 3.43 -10.72
C ASP A 462 -3.94 3.19 -11.76
N PRO A 463 -3.10 4.18 -12.09
CA PRO A 463 -1.98 3.98 -13.01
C PRO A 463 -0.82 3.16 -12.41
N THR A 464 -0.77 3.02 -11.09
CA THR A 464 0.38 2.46 -10.35
C THR A 464 0.64 0.97 -10.66
N PRO A 465 -0.35 0.06 -10.61
CA PRO A 465 -0.10 -1.34 -10.92
C PRO A 465 0.30 -1.56 -12.38
N TRP A 466 -0.22 -0.74 -13.30
CA TRP A 466 0.16 -0.79 -14.70
C TRP A 466 1.61 -0.37 -14.94
N LEU A 467 2.10 0.68 -14.23
CA LEU A 467 3.50 1.07 -14.28
C LEU A 467 4.41 -0.05 -13.80
N TYR A 468 4.16 -0.56 -12.59
CA TYR A 468 5.07 -1.54 -11.98
C TYR A 468 5.03 -2.90 -12.65
N GLU A 469 3.87 -3.34 -13.14
CA GLU A 469 3.79 -4.58 -13.91
C GLU A 469 4.45 -4.42 -15.29
N GLY A 470 4.31 -3.27 -15.95
CA GLY A 470 5.04 -2.95 -17.18
C GLY A 470 6.56 -3.02 -17.00
N LEU A 471 7.08 -2.44 -15.90
CA LEU A 471 8.50 -2.55 -15.55
C LEU A 471 8.91 -3.99 -15.21
N HIS A 472 8.07 -4.72 -14.51
CA HIS A 472 8.26 -6.14 -14.25
C HIS A 472 8.38 -6.95 -15.54
N TYR A 473 7.46 -6.79 -16.49
CA TYR A 473 7.51 -7.47 -17.78
C TYR A 473 8.76 -7.11 -18.59
N ALA A 474 9.18 -5.84 -18.56
CA ALA A 474 10.42 -5.40 -19.22
C ALA A 474 11.66 -6.08 -18.61
N GLN A 475 11.70 -6.24 -17.27
CA GLN A 475 12.78 -6.94 -16.57
C GLN A 475 12.89 -8.42 -16.98
N PHE A 476 11.78 -9.05 -17.32
CA PHE A 476 11.73 -10.44 -17.80
C PHE A 476 11.70 -10.58 -19.31
N ASN A 477 12.07 -9.52 -20.06
CA ASN A 477 12.11 -9.46 -21.53
C ASN A 477 10.74 -9.71 -22.22
N ARG A 478 9.65 -9.46 -21.51
CA ARG A 478 8.28 -9.55 -22.05
C ARG A 478 7.85 -8.17 -22.54
N PHE A 479 8.53 -7.65 -23.54
CA PHE A 479 8.41 -6.25 -23.97
C PHE A 479 7.03 -5.90 -24.56
N ASN A 480 6.32 -6.84 -25.22
CA ASN A 480 4.99 -6.56 -25.73
C ASN A 480 3.97 -6.31 -24.62
N GLU A 481 4.04 -7.10 -23.55
CA GLU A 481 3.21 -6.89 -22.36
C GLU A 481 3.64 -5.61 -21.63
N ALA A 482 4.94 -5.35 -21.57
CA ALA A 482 5.47 -4.12 -20.98
C ALA A 482 4.94 -2.87 -21.68
N VAL A 483 4.97 -2.83 -23.03
CA VAL A 483 4.44 -1.71 -23.81
C VAL A 483 2.97 -1.49 -23.51
N ARG A 484 2.14 -2.54 -23.60
CA ARG A 484 0.71 -2.44 -23.32
C ARG A 484 0.41 -1.85 -21.95
N ASP A 485 1.11 -2.33 -20.92
CA ASP A 485 0.86 -1.91 -19.54
C ASP A 485 1.40 -0.49 -19.28
N LEU A 486 2.54 -0.13 -19.85
CA LEU A 486 3.06 1.23 -19.76
C LEU A 486 2.21 2.25 -20.51
N GLU A 487 1.67 1.91 -21.70
CA GLU A 487 0.69 2.74 -22.41
C GLU A 487 -0.54 3.01 -21.53
N GLN A 488 -1.10 1.96 -20.92
CA GLN A 488 -2.23 2.10 -20.01
C GLN A 488 -1.89 2.97 -18.79
N SER A 489 -0.69 2.82 -18.24
CA SER A 489 -0.21 3.64 -17.13
C SER A 489 -0.13 5.13 -17.51
N VAL A 490 0.37 5.45 -18.70
CA VAL A 490 0.40 6.84 -19.22
C VAL A 490 -1.02 7.37 -19.43
N ALA A 491 -1.91 6.59 -20.02
CA ALA A 491 -3.32 6.99 -20.25
C ALA A 491 -4.08 7.28 -18.96
N LEU A 492 -3.74 6.60 -17.87
CA LEU A 492 -4.37 6.77 -16.56
C LEU A 492 -3.65 7.80 -15.66
N ASN A 493 -2.59 8.45 -16.14
CA ASN A 493 -1.73 9.29 -15.29
C ASN A 493 -2.49 10.34 -14.48
N ASP A 494 -3.48 10.99 -15.08
CA ASP A 494 -4.21 12.10 -14.46
C ASP A 494 -5.34 11.62 -13.53
N ARG A 495 -5.58 10.31 -13.49
CA ARG A 495 -6.61 9.73 -12.61
C ARG A 495 -6.01 9.39 -11.26
N ARG A 496 -6.42 10.11 -10.21
CA ARG A 496 -5.98 9.93 -8.83
C ARG A 496 -7.18 9.73 -7.91
N SER A 497 -7.25 8.61 -7.22
CA SER A 497 -8.25 8.35 -6.21
C SER A 497 -7.73 8.56 -4.79
N VAL A 498 -8.58 8.41 -3.78
CA VAL A 498 -8.30 8.74 -2.37
C VAL A 498 -7.01 8.14 -1.84
N PHE A 499 -6.64 6.97 -2.26
CA PHE A 499 -5.56 6.21 -1.63
C PHE A 499 -4.39 5.91 -2.58
N ARG A 500 -4.20 6.72 -3.63
CA ARG A 500 -3.11 6.52 -4.59
C ARG A 500 -1.79 7.10 -4.12
N ALA A 501 -0.72 6.61 -4.76
CA ALA A 501 0.61 7.16 -4.54
C ALA A 501 0.63 8.69 -4.71
N ARG A 502 1.25 9.37 -3.77
CA ARG A 502 1.29 10.83 -3.67
C ARG A 502 2.52 11.33 -4.40
N GLN A 503 2.48 11.34 -5.72
CA GLN A 503 3.56 11.86 -6.55
C GLN A 503 3.07 13.00 -7.42
N LEU A 504 4.01 13.78 -7.91
CA LEU A 504 3.76 14.87 -8.84
C LEU A 504 3.21 14.34 -10.16
N LEU A 505 2.09 14.89 -10.63
CA LEU A 505 1.42 14.42 -11.83
C LEU A 505 2.31 14.54 -13.08
N ASP A 506 2.99 15.68 -13.26
CA ASP A 506 3.82 15.91 -14.45
C ASP A 506 5.11 15.09 -14.40
N GLN A 507 5.76 15.01 -13.24
CA GLN A 507 6.93 14.16 -13.04
C GLN A 507 6.59 12.69 -13.23
N ASP A 508 5.43 12.23 -12.73
CA ASP A 508 4.96 10.87 -12.94
C ASP A 508 4.73 10.57 -14.42
N ARG A 509 4.13 11.50 -15.16
CA ARG A 509 3.91 11.36 -16.61
C ARG A 509 5.23 11.27 -17.35
N ALA A 510 6.19 12.12 -17.01
CA ALA A 510 7.52 12.09 -17.59
C ALA A 510 8.24 10.76 -17.31
N VAL A 511 8.18 10.25 -16.06
CA VAL A 511 8.75 8.95 -15.69
C VAL A 511 8.12 7.81 -16.49
N ARG A 512 6.78 7.77 -16.56
CA ARG A 512 6.06 6.74 -17.33
C ARG A 512 6.40 6.80 -18.82
N SER A 513 6.42 8.00 -19.39
CA SER A 513 6.77 8.21 -20.79
C SER A 513 8.22 7.82 -21.09
N ALA A 514 9.17 8.11 -20.18
CA ALA A 514 10.56 7.69 -20.35
C ALA A 514 10.71 6.16 -20.34
N ASN A 515 10.03 5.47 -19.42
CA ASN A 515 10.02 4.00 -19.37
C ASN A 515 9.34 3.39 -20.61
N LEU A 516 8.25 4.00 -21.08
CA LEU A 516 7.56 3.57 -22.31
C LEU A 516 8.46 3.76 -23.55
N ALA A 517 9.23 4.85 -23.63
CA ALA A 517 10.18 5.07 -24.73
C ALA A 517 11.21 3.93 -24.84
N VAL A 518 11.74 3.46 -23.72
CA VAL A 518 12.68 2.33 -23.72
C VAL A 518 11.98 1.02 -24.10
N ALA A 519 10.75 0.79 -23.67
CA ALA A 519 9.99 -0.38 -24.06
C ALA A 519 9.68 -0.38 -25.58
N TYR A 520 9.31 0.76 -26.16
CA TYR A 520 9.11 0.90 -27.61
C TYR A 520 10.40 0.62 -28.40
N GLU A 521 11.54 1.11 -27.90
CA GLU A 521 12.82 0.84 -28.54
C GLU A 521 13.14 -0.66 -28.52
N ALA A 522 12.89 -1.34 -27.41
CA ALA A 522 13.13 -2.78 -27.28
C ALA A 522 12.31 -3.62 -28.27
N VAL A 523 11.15 -3.15 -28.71
CA VAL A 523 10.32 -3.80 -29.75
C VAL A 523 10.57 -3.25 -31.16
N GLY A 524 11.57 -2.37 -31.34
CA GLY A 524 11.98 -1.84 -32.64
C GLY A 524 11.23 -0.60 -33.13
N LEU A 525 10.39 0.02 -32.28
CA LEU A 525 9.64 1.23 -32.60
C LEU A 525 10.42 2.51 -32.30
N THR A 526 11.60 2.64 -32.90
CA THR A 526 12.61 3.70 -32.58
C THR A 526 12.08 5.13 -32.70
N GLU A 527 11.36 5.46 -33.78
CA GLU A 527 10.81 6.82 -33.96
C GLU A 527 9.71 7.15 -32.94
N VAL A 528 8.90 6.16 -32.56
CA VAL A 528 7.86 6.32 -31.52
C VAL A 528 8.52 6.52 -30.17
N ALA A 529 9.59 5.76 -29.91
CA ALA A 529 10.40 5.86 -28.70
C ALA A 529 10.99 7.27 -28.52
N GLU A 530 11.59 7.83 -29.55
CA GLU A 530 12.15 9.20 -29.52
C GLU A 530 11.10 10.27 -29.27
N ARG A 531 9.98 10.19 -29.99
CA ARG A 531 8.86 11.12 -29.77
C ARG A 531 8.32 11.03 -28.34
N THR A 532 8.27 9.82 -27.78
CA THR A 532 7.80 9.59 -26.42
C THR A 532 8.80 10.14 -25.40
N ALA A 533 10.11 9.98 -25.62
CA ALA A 533 11.12 10.58 -24.77
C ALA A 533 11.11 12.13 -24.84
N ALA A 534 10.89 12.68 -26.04
CA ALA A 534 10.76 14.13 -26.20
C ALA A 534 9.53 14.68 -25.44
N ARG A 535 8.41 13.95 -25.41
CA ARG A 535 7.25 14.29 -24.59
C ARG A 535 7.56 14.24 -23.10
N ALA A 536 8.29 13.23 -22.64
CA ALA A 536 8.73 13.13 -21.26
C ALA A 536 9.52 14.40 -20.83
N LEU A 537 10.40 14.91 -21.70
CA LEU A 537 11.13 16.17 -21.43
C LEU A 537 10.28 17.42 -21.51
N ALA A 538 9.19 17.40 -22.28
CA ALA A 538 8.22 18.49 -22.31
C ALA A 538 7.38 18.54 -21.01
N ASP A 539 7.08 17.39 -20.44
CA ASP A 539 6.37 17.29 -19.16
C ASP A 539 7.31 17.61 -17.98
N ASP A 540 8.54 17.10 -17.98
CA ASP A 540 9.55 17.38 -16.96
C ASP A 540 10.95 17.41 -17.59
N TYR A 541 11.50 18.60 -17.81
CA TYR A 541 12.84 18.76 -18.35
C TYR A 541 13.94 18.22 -17.43
N ALA A 542 13.68 18.09 -16.12
CA ALA A 542 14.61 17.51 -15.17
C ALA A 542 14.62 15.98 -15.18
N ASN A 543 13.93 15.34 -16.11
CA ASN A 543 13.93 13.89 -16.26
C ASN A 543 15.22 13.36 -16.88
N PHE A 544 16.17 12.92 -16.02
CA PHE A 544 17.50 12.50 -16.47
C PHE A 544 17.48 11.25 -17.39
N SER A 545 16.52 10.32 -17.23
CA SER A 545 16.46 9.13 -18.08
C SER A 545 15.98 9.45 -19.48
N ALA A 546 15.10 10.41 -19.65
CA ALA A 546 14.70 10.85 -20.98
C ALA A 546 15.88 11.48 -21.72
N HIS A 547 16.69 12.30 -21.02
CA HIS A 547 17.96 12.81 -21.59
C HIS A 547 18.94 11.69 -21.91
N LEU A 548 19.14 10.75 -20.99
CA LEU A 548 20.03 9.61 -21.20
C LEU A 548 19.56 8.72 -22.36
N PHE A 549 18.25 8.48 -22.46
CA PHE A 549 17.65 7.75 -23.58
C PHE A 549 17.94 8.46 -24.91
N ARG A 550 17.70 9.77 -25.00
CA ARG A 550 17.97 10.55 -26.21
C ARG A 550 19.44 10.55 -26.59
N ALA A 551 20.34 10.69 -25.61
CA ALA A 551 21.77 10.60 -25.87
C ALA A 551 22.15 9.26 -26.52
N ARG A 552 21.59 8.16 -26.05
CA ARG A 552 21.81 6.82 -26.62
C ARG A 552 21.18 6.63 -28.00
N SER A 553 19.97 7.15 -28.18
CA SER A 553 19.28 7.10 -29.47
C SER A 553 20.09 7.84 -30.54
N LEU A 554 20.58 9.05 -30.23
CA LEU A 554 21.46 9.82 -31.10
C LEU A 554 22.75 9.06 -31.41
N GLN A 555 23.34 8.37 -30.42
CA GLN A 555 24.55 7.56 -30.64
C GLN A 555 24.35 6.41 -31.64
N ARG A 556 23.15 5.78 -31.61
CA ARG A 556 22.83 4.68 -32.54
C ARG A 556 22.52 5.14 -33.95
N GLN A 557 22.09 6.39 -34.10
CA GLN A 557 21.79 7.01 -35.39
C GLN A 557 23.03 7.63 -36.05
N GLU A 558 24.17 7.65 -35.35
CA GLU A 558 25.43 8.10 -35.95
C GLU A 558 25.78 7.23 -37.17
N ASP A 559 25.98 7.89 -38.31
CA ASP A 559 26.50 7.23 -39.50
C ASP A 559 27.96 6.88 -39.25
N PRO A 560 28.36 5.60 -39.23
CA PRO A 560 29.74 5.21 -38.99
C PRO A 560 30.69 5.68 -40.12
N THR A 561 30.15 6.07 -41.29
CA THR A 561 30.91 6.49 -42.46
C THR A 561 31.03 8.01 -42.59
N GLY A 562 30.33 8.78 -41.74
CA GLY A 562 30.27 10.23 -41.79
C GLY A 562 30.66 10.92 -40.50
N VAL A 563 31.35 12.05 -40.57
CA VAL A 563 31.56 12.95 -39.42
C VAL A 563 30.36 13.87 -39.29
N ASN A 564 29.49 13.58 -38.31
CA ASN A 564 28.33 14.41 -38.03
C ASN A 564 28.49 15.20 -36.73
N LEU A 565 29.21 16.32 -36.82
CA LEU A 565 29.49 17.19 -35.67
C LEU A 565 28.22 17.70 -34.95
N ARG A 566 27.12 17.85 -35.68
CA ARG A 566 25.84 18.27 -35.06
C ARG A 566 25.24 17.16 -34.21
N HIS A 567 25.34 15.92 -34.66
CA HIS A 567 24.83 14.75 -33.93
C HIS A 567 25.65 14.51 -32.65
N GLU A 568 26.97 14.62 -32.74
CA GLU A 568 27.84 14.51 -31.57
C GLU A 568 27.57 15.60 -30.53
N ALA A 569 27.45 16.87 -30.99
CA ALA A 569 27.15 17.98 -30.10
C ALA A 569 25.77 17.79 -29.39
N ALA A 570 24.75 17.32 -30.10
CA ALA A 570 23.45 17.04 -29.53
C ALA A 570 23.54 15.89 -28.52
N ARG A 571 24.22 14.79 -28.85
CA ARG A 571 24.45 13.66 -27.97
C ARG A 571 25.17 14.07 -26.68
N GLN A 572 26.29 14.81 -26.83
CA GLN A 572 27.04 15.29 -25.68
C GLN A 572 26.24 16.21 -24.78
N SER A 573 25.45 17.10 -25.37
CA SER A 573 24.55 17.97 -24.60
C SER A 573 23.54 17.17 -23.78
N GLU A 574 22.84 16.21 -24.38
CA GLU A 574 21.89 15.35 -23.68
C GLU A 574 22.58 14.52 -22.58
N LEU A 575 23.77 14.00 -22.83
CA LEU A 575 24.54 13.24 -21.85
C LEU A 575 24.99 14.11 -20.67
N LEU A 576 25.45 15.33 -20.93
CA LEU A 576 25.83 16.28 -19.87
C LEU A 576 24.65 16.65 -19.00
N VAL A 577 23.50 16.92 -19.60
CA VAL A 577 22.26 17.22 -18.85
C VAL A 577 21.84 16.00 -18.02
N ALA A 578 21.88 14.79 -18.60
CA ALA A 578 21.60 13.56 -17.86
C ALA A 578 22.53 13.40 -16.64
N ASN A 579 23.84 13.67 -16.82
CA ASN A 579 24.81 13.59 -15.73
C ASN A 579 24.54 14.58 -14.61
N LEU A 580 24.17 15.82 -14.96
CA LEU A 580 23.86 16.86 -13.98
C LEU A 580 22.59 16.56 -13.18
N LEU A 581 21.64 15.87 -13.80
CA LEU A 581 20.33 15.56 -13.21
C LEU A 581 20.28 14.18 -12.56
N ALA A 582 21.30 13.35 -12.76
CA ALA A 582 21.33 11.98 -12.24
C ALA A 582 21.23 11.98 -10.70
N PRO A 583 20.38 11.13 -10.12
CA PRO A 583 20.31 11.00 -8.67
C PRO A 583 21.61 10.41 -8.11
N PRO A 584 21.97 10.71 -6.85
CA PRO A 584 23.12 10.11 -6.19
C PRO A 584 23.14 8.59 -6.31
N GLY A 585 24.29 8.03 -6.69
CA GLY A 585 24.44 6.58 -6.86
C GLY A 585 23.89 6.01 -8.16
N ALA A 586 23.47 6.83 -9.12
CA ALA A 586 23.10 6.38 -10.46
C ALA A 586 24.34 6.37 -11.38
N GLY A 587 24.53 5.26 -12.09
CA GLY A 587 25.54 5.16 -13.16
C GLY A 587 24.95 5.60 -14.49
N ASN A 588 25.57 6.58 -15.16
CA ASN A 588 25.04 7.15 -16.40
C ASN A 588 25.14 6.20 -17.59
N LEU A 589 26.04 5.25 -17.54
CA LEU A 589 26.23 4.22 -18.59
C LEU A 589 25.43 2.94 -18.27
N SER A 590 24.75 2.86 -17.13
CA SER A 590 23.90 1.73 -16.81
C SER A 590 22.68 1.67 -17.73
N GLN A 591 22.39 0.49 -18.27
CA GLN A 591 21.25 0.27 -19.17
C GLN A 591 19.94 -0.07 -18.43
N GLN A 592 19.90 0.01 -17.10
CA GLN A 592 18.72 -0.37 -16.34
C GLN A 592 17.59 0.67 -16.45
N LEU A 593 16.42 0.22 -16.87
CA LEU A 593 15.19 0.99 -17.02
C LEU A 593 14.73 1.68 -15.73
N SER A 594 14.89 1.01 -14.62
CA SER A 594 14.34 1.39 -13.32
C SER A 594 15.13 2.46 -12.58
N GLN A 595 16.14 3.07 -13.20
CA GLN A 595 16.95 4.12 -12.55
C GLN A 595 16.15 5.37 -12.19
N GLN A 596 15.01 5.58 -12.86
CA GLN A 596 14.12 6.69 -12.57
C GLN A 596 13.01 6.39 -11.62
N ASP A 597 12.81 5.15 -11.28
CA ASP A 597 11.89 4.83 -10.21
C ASP A 597 12.57 5.20 -8.88
N ARG A 598 12.38 6.46 -8.46
CA ARG A 598 12.83 6.96 -7.15
C ARG A 598 12.21 6.18 -5.98
N LEU A 599 11.31 5.25 -6.28
CA LEU A 599 10.64 4.35 -5.37
C LEU A 599 11.21 2.94 -5.45
N ARG A 600 12.48 2.76 -5.82
CA ARG A 600 13.11 1.45 -5.61
C ARG A 600 13.03 1.11 -4.13
N TRP A 601 12.40 0.00 -3.86
CA TRP A 601 12.25 -0.55 -2.51
C TRP A 601 13.58 -0.91 -1.88
N PHE A 602 14.51 -1.34 -2.71
CA PHE A 602 15.84 -1.70 -2.31
C PHE A 602 16.74 -0.57 -2.79
N GLY A 603 17.25 0.20 -1.85
CA GLY A 603 18.19 1.27 -2.12
C GLY A 603 19.32 0.80 -3.05
N PRO A 604 20.00 1.68 -3.74
CA PRO A 604 21.12 1.30 -4.59
C PRO A 604 22.07 0.43 -3.76
N ALA A 605 22.48 -0.70 -4.36
CA ALA A 605 23.51 -1.53 -3.75
C ALA A 605 24.68 -0.65 -3.32
N PRO A 606 25.33 -0.95 -2.19
CA PRO A 606 26.50 -0.18 -1.76
C PRO A 606 27.53 -0.02 -2.89
N VAL A 607 27.61 -1.04 -3.74
CA VAL A 607 28.40 -1.05 -4.98
C VAL A 607 27.60 -1.76 -6.07
N ALA A 608 27.44 -1.11 -7.20
CA ALA A 608 26.90 -1.70 -8.42
C ALA A 608 27.86 -1.44 -9.57
N ALA A 609 27.89 -2.36 -10.54
CA ALA A 609 28.68 -2.22 -11.75
C ALA A 609 27.85 -2.62 -12.96
N SER A 610 28.02 -1.92 -14.05
CA SER A 610 27.50 -2.28 -15.36
C SER A 610 28.55 -2.09 -16.42
N GLY A 611 28.51 -2.88 -17.49
CA GLY A 611 29.41 -2.71 -18.60
C GLY A 611 28.87 -3.35 -19.85
N PHE A 612 29.32 -2.85 -20.98
CA PHE A 612 29.12 -3.49 -22.28
C PHE A 612 30.38 -3.42 -23.12
N ALA A 613 30.52 -4.34 -24.05
CA ALA A 613 31.55 -4.31 -25.08
C ALA A 613 30.92 -4.74 -26.39
N GLU A 614 31.17 -3.97 -27.44
CA GLU A 614 30.69 -4.21 -28.79
C GLU A 614 31.89 -4.21 -29.74
N TYR A 615 31.97 -5.25 -30.56
CA TYR A 615 32.91 -5.31 -31.68
C TYR A 615 32.14 -5.42 -33.00
N ARG A 616 32.50 -4.61 -33.97
CA ARG A 616 31.92 -4.61 -35.33
C ARG A 616 32.94 -5.16 -36.34
N SER A 617 32.43 -5.77 -37.39
CA SER A 617 33.23 -6.43 -38.43
C SER A 617 34.22 -5.50 -39.14
N GLY A 618 34.02 -4.18 -39.10
CA GLY A 618 34.96 -3.17 -39.59
C GLY A 618 36.23 -2.97 -38.74
N GLY A 619 36.33 -3.64 -37.60
CA GLY A 619 37.40 -3.44 -36.63
C GLY A 619 37.07 -2.41 -35.55
N ASP A 620 35.85 -1.89 -35.55
CA ASP A 620 35.40 -0.93 -34.56
C ASP A 620 35.19 -1.61 -33.20
N TRP A 621 35.65 -0.94 -32.18
CA TRP A 621 35.48 -1.37 -30.80
C TRP A 621 34.80 -0.28 -29.96
N ASN A 622 33.76 -0.63 -29.26
CA ASN A 622 33.08 0.27 -28.33
C ASN A 622 32.85 -0.45 -26.99
N SER A 623 33.38 0.10 -25.94
CA SER A 623 33.14 -0.45 -24.58
C SER A 623 32.87 0.66 -23.59
N ALA A 624 32.01 0.37 -22.63
CA ALA A 624 31.79 1.25 -21.49
C ALA A 624 31.65 0.44 -20.22
N ALA A 625 32.11 1.01 -19.14
CA ALA A 625 31.98 0.46 -17.79
C ALA A 625 31.58 1.56 -16.83
N SER A 626 30.68 1.23 -15.91
CA SER A 626 30.21 2.12 -14.86
C SER A 626 30.27 1.39 -13.53
N VAL A 627 30.88 2.01 -12.53
CA VAL A 627 30.84 1.56 -11.13
C VAL A 627 30.19 2.66 -10.31
N PHE A 628 29.12 2.35 -9.60
CA PHE A 628 28.34 3.34 -8.90
C PHE A 628 27.70 2.75 -7.64
N GLY A 629 27.27 3.61 -6.73
CA GLY A 629 26.61 3.18 -5.51
C GLY A 629 26.37 4.31 -4.54
N GLN A 630 25.90 3.94 -3.35
CA GLN A 630 25.67 4.88 -2.27
C GLN A 630 26.07 4.26 -0.92
N VAL A 631 26.87 4.97 -0.15
CA VAL A 631 27.31 4.59 1.19
C VAL A 631 27.11 5.78 2.11
N ASP A 632 26.39 5.57 3.22
CA ASP A 632 26.14 6.59 4.28
C ASP A 632 25.68 7.95 3.73
N GLY A 633 24.79 7.93 2.74
CA GLY A 633 24.25 9.15 2.13
C GLY A 633 25.16 9.80 1.07
N LEU A 634 26.38 9.29 0.88
CA LEU A 634 27.28 9.71 -0.22
C LEU A 634 27.03 8.83 -1.45
N GLY A 635 26.55 9.44 -2.54
CA GLY A 635 26.46 8.79 -3.85
C GLY A 635 27.75 8.97 -4.64
N TYR A 636 28.19 7.92 -5.33
CA TYR A 636 29.33 7.97 -6.23
C TYR A 636 28.99 7.26 -7.54
N ALA A 637 29.59 7.72 -8.63
CA ALA A 637 29.59 7.07 -9.93
C ALA A 637 30.94 7.32 -10.62
N LEU A 638 31.50 6.26 -11.20
CA LEU A 638 32.68 6.32 -12.03
C LEU A 638 32.35 5.65 -13.36
N ASP A 639 32.32 6.46 -14.41
CA ASP A 639 31.96 6.02 -15.75
C ASP A 639 33.23 6.10 -16.65
N SER A 640 33.47 5.05 -17.42
CA SER A 640 34.52 5.01 -18.43
C SER A 640 33.95 4.54 -19.75
N GLN A 641 34.38 5.18 -20.84
CA GLN A 641 34.02 4.79 -22.19
C GLN A 641 35.27 4.77 -23.04
N PHE A 642 35.41 3.71 -23.80
CA PHE A 642 36.47 3.58 -24.81
C PHE A 642 35.82 3.22 -26.15
N ARG A 643 36.18 3.97 -27.19
CA ARG A 643 35.69 3.74 -28.55
C ARG A 643 36.88 3.86 -29.51
N THR A 644 37.01 2.90 -30.42
CA THR A 644 37.83 3.02 -31.61
C THR A 644 36.95 2.79 -32.82
N GLN A 645 37.15 3.56 -33.85
CA GLN A 645 36.41 3.46 -35.08
C GLN A 645 37.44 3.50 -36.25
N ASN A 646 37.41 2.46 -37.07
CA ASN A 646 38.19 2.44 -38.30
C ASN A 646 37.32 3.11 -39.37
N GLY A 647 37.69 4.32 -39.77
CA GLY A 647 36.97 5.05 -40.81
C GLY A 647 37.11 4.40 -42.17
N ASP A 648 36.08 4.47 -43.01
CA ASP A 648 36.09 3.97 -44.38
C ASP A 648 36.95 4.86 -45.34
N HIS A 649 37.52 5.95 -44.83
CA HIS A 649 38.35 6.87 -45.57
C HIS A 649 39.73 6.99 -44.96
N PRO A 650 40.80 7.28 -45.79
CA PRO A 650 42.13 7.57 -45.28
C PRO A 650 42.08 8.70 -44.23
N ASN A 651 42.67 8.47 -43.07
CA ASN A 651 42.65 9.35 -41.88
C ASN A 651 41.27 9.51 -41.19
N GLY A 652 40.34 8.58 -41.41
CA GLY A 652 39.03 8.55 -40.73
C GLY A 652 39.04 7.74 -39.42
N ASP A 653 40.18 7.28 -38.96
CA ASP A 653 40.30 6.51 -37.73
C ASP A 653 40.14 7.40 -36.50
N PHE A 654 39.36 6.93 -35.55
CA PHE A 654 39.05 7.62 -34.30
C PHE A 654 39.34 6.73 -33.09
#